data_5a34208fe3ddd9658b8e1969780e78b7
#
_entry.id   5a34208fe3ddd9658b8e1969780e78b7
#
_cell.length_a   1.000
_cell.length_b   1.000
_cell.length_c   1.000
_cell.angle_alpha   90.00
_cell.angle_beta   90.00
_cell.angle_gamma   90.00
#
_symmetry.space_group_name_H-M   'P 1'
#
loop_
_entity.id
_entity.type
_entity.pdbx_description
1 polymer ?
#
loop_
_entity_poly.entity_id
_entity_poly.type
_entity_poly.pdbx_seq_one_letter_code
_entity_poly.pdbx_strand_id
1 'polypeptide(L)'
;MKFRSCSAALLLAVLMIQGRGAWAAGSAAPPTVAPTASSDVLAGFDTGLYRILPGNQAVPIWLDGEIRKIIRVPDGWLFLSSRGILYSRDLGVFDQRSTGIPIKTYKHVANGVKSFDSEVQDIEDLSVDRADPRLVVACTKDAVYLSRDEGLSWTSLGSPVPGIVGLSTVALAPYPGSGDSALWVSHPIKGLFVKRLSGSGWLSFSPGLATITGTTSVEEVSSLVQAAAPSGTVWASNSFLSRIYRWDASSKAFSVAWKDDQDFGCVESLDPRPDGTLRFVSDGAVMRFDPGSGSAEVDPAAMSVVRSALDAKSDAQLLSLSWNEAGRRSSLSQLWLVAFRNRKPYRTAAENRQGLYLATGFVVNPTTRDKYGRTMDDRRLDSVVVDMKDDFGRLRFVPNDPLLRRMGKVANPLDVESFVAQWKAKGRYLIARIPVFKDQVVYEYDGGKYAVWDSVEQAPWRGVVTRKLPPAPTVPAPSGTGPGLSELPSPPATPQTESDLMKEYWVDPYSEDVWAYNVAIANEIIARGFDEVQFDYIRFPTDGENIDNASYRWRDPGMDKESALASFLSYARENIAAPISIDIYGANGWYRSGVRTGQDVELLAKYVDVICPMLYPSHFEQDFLAQSPATERPYRIYHIGTLRTYYMARKRVVVRPYVQAFYMNVKYDRQYYNLDYVKREVAGVRDSINLGMTFWNNGGRYDDIPVLELDPNGKLIQEGAATTGAGSDILN
;
A
#
# COMPACT_ATOMS: atom_id res chain seq x y z
N MET A 1 42.44 -20.32 -55.79
CA MET A 1 43.49 -20.63 -54.82
C MET A 1 42.84 -20.90 -53.53
N LYS A 2 42.56 -22.15 -53.18
CA LYS A 2 43.20 -22.99 -52.18
C LYS A 2 43.31 -22.31 -50.81
N PHE A 3 42.79 -22.74 -49.69
CA PHE A 3 42.45 -23.95 -48.96
C PHE A 3 42.15 -23.49 -47.52
N ARG A 4 41.50 -24.02 -46.59
CA ARG A 4 40.98 -25.35 -46.23
C ARG A 4 39.97 -25.20 -45.06
N SER A 5 39.01 -26.09 -45.12
CA SER A 5 38.05 -26.49 -44.09
C SER A 5 38.64 -26.94 -42.75
N CYS A 6 37.91 -26.74 -41.70
CA CYS A 6 37.86 -27.74 -40.59
C CYS A 6 36.45 -27.72 -39.98
N SER A 7 35.74 -28.83 -40.26
CA SER A 7 34.48 -29.21 -39.61
C SER A 7 34.76 -29.73 -38.22
N ALA A 8 33.97 -29.35 -37.23
CA ALA A 8 33.77 -30.11 -36.00
C ALA A 8 32.26 -30.21 -35.75
N ALA A 9 31.75 -31.38 -35.96
CA ALA A 9 30.40 -31.79 -35.59
C ALA A 9 30.29 -31.83 -34.06
N LEU A 10 29.22 -31.24 -33.52
CA LEU A 10 28.82 -31.51 -32.14
C LEU A 10 27.42 -32.08 -32.13
N LEU A 11 27.34 -33.29 -31.63
CA LEU A 11 26.13 -34.09 -31.45
C LEU A 11 25.15 -33.33 -30.50
N LEU A 12 23.88 -33.23 -30.95
CA LEU A 12 22.75 -32.98 -30.05
C LEU A 12 22.44 -34.26 -29.28
N ALA A 13 22.66 -34.22 -27.98
CA ALA A 13 22.05 -35.16 -27.04
C ALA A 13 20.88 -34.48 -26.35
N VAL A 14 19.66 -34.85 -26.72
CA VAL A 14 18.43 -34.52 -26.00
C VAL A 14 18.39 -35.37 -24.75
N LEU A 15 18.63 -34.79 -23.59
CA LEU A 15 18.30 -35.40 -22.30
C LEU A 15 17.12 -34.63 -21.69
N MET A 16 15.97 -35.30 -21.63
CA MET A 16 14.89 -34.91 -20.74
C MET A 16 15.35 -35.12 -19.30
N ILE A 17 15.53 -34.04 -18.58
CA ILE A 17 15.73 -34.08 -17.12
C ILE A 17 14.47 -33.52 -16.49
N GLN A 18 13.75 -34.39 -15.80
CA GLN A 18 12.75 -33.98 -14.82
C GLN A 18 13.50 -33.24 -13.69
N GLY A 19 13.36 -31.90 -13.65
CA GLY A 19 14.08 -31.08 -12.74
C GLY A 19 13.46 -31.06 -11.35
N ARG A 20 14.08 -31.73 -10.41
CA ARG A 20 14.10 -31.28 -9.02
C ARG A 20 15.25 -30.31 -8.91
N GLY A 21 14.94 -29.01 -8.93
CA GLY A 21 15.93 -27.95 -8.78
C GLY A 21 16.41 -27.83 -7.33
N ALA A 22 17.50 -28.52 -7.01
CA ALA A 22 18.32 -28.14 -5.87
C ALA A 22 19.37 -27.13 -6.37
N TRP A 23 19.24 -25.88 -5.98
CA TRP A 23 20.26 -24.86 -6.22
C TRP A 23 21.40 -25.07 -5.23
N ALA A 24 22.49 -25.64 -5.71
CA ALA A 24 23.76 -25.62 -4.99
C ALA A 24 24.49 -24.30 -5.34
N ALA A 25 24.30 -23.28 -4.54
CA ALA A 25 25.21 -22.15 -4.50
C ALA A 25 26.53 -22.61 -3.81
N GLY A 26 27.58 -22.72 -4.59
CA GLY A 26 28.94 -22.91 -4.06
C GLY A 26 29.42 -21.65 -3.35
N SER A 27 28.99 -21.43 -2.10
CA SER A 27 29.64 -20.54 -1.16
C SER A 27 30.17 -21.41 -0.01
N ALA A 28 31.44 -21.18 0.41
CA ALA A 28 32.05 -21.85 1.54
C ALA A 28 31.09 -21.82 2.74
N ALA A 29 30.83 -22.98 3.33
CA ALA A 29 29.98 -23.10 4.51
C ALA A 29 30.48 -22.13 5.59
N PRO A 30 29.60 -21.31 6.19
CA PRO A 30 29.97 -20.48 7.32
C PRO A 30 30.43 -21.36 8.47
N PRO A 31 31.39 -20.92 9.30
CA PRO A 31 31.90 -21.72 10.41
C PRO A 31 30.74 -22.03 11.36
N THR A 32 30.54 -23.31 11.62
CA THR A 32 29.60 -23.82 12.64
C THR A 32 30.08 -23.38 14.02
N VAL A 33 29.57 -22.26 14.52
CA VAL A 33 29.76 -21.87 15.92
C VAL A 33 28.71 -22.59 16.76
N ALA A 34 29.16 -23.48 17.62
CA ALA A 34 28.29 -24.16 18.59
C ALA A 34 27.60 -23.14 19.48
N PRO A 35 26.30 -23.28 19.77
CA PRO A 35 25.55 -22.30 20.53
C PRO A 35 26.00 -22.24 21.99
N THR A 36 26.56 -21.12 22.40
CA THR A 36 26.72 -20.79 23.82
C THR A 36 25.40 -20.17 24.34
N ALA A 37 24.92 -20.70 25.44
CA ALA A 37 23.53 -20.52 25.95
C ALA A 37 23.12 -19.11 26.45
N SER A 38 23.90 -18.04 26.17
CA SER A 38 23.69 -16.75 26.87
C SER A 38 23.37 -15.52 26.00
N SER A 39 23.29 -15.63 24.65
CA SER A 39 22.95 -14.44 23.82
C SER A 39 22.46 -14.79 22.41
N ASP A 40 21.48 -15.68 22.29
CA ASP A 40 20.96 -16.06 20.98
C ASP A 40 19.86 -15.08 20.57
N VAL A 41 20.26 -13.96 19.95
CA VAL A 41 19.33 -12.99 19.37
C VAL A 41 19.19 -13.29 17.89
N LEU A 42 17.95 -13.61 17.45
CA LEU A 42 17.58 -13.74 16.06
C LEU A 42 16.88 -12.45 15.61
N ALA A 43 17.33 -11.89 14.51
CA ALA A 43 16.77 -10.67 13.93
C ALA A 43 16.34 -10.92 12.49
N GLY A 44 15.05 -10.70 12.22
CA GLY A 44 14.46 -10.70 10.90
C GLY A 44 14.50 -9.30 10.30
N PHE A 45 15.12 -9.17 9.15
CA PHE A 45 15.19 -7.94 8.38
C PHE A 45 14.46 -8.09 7.03
N ASP A 46 14.29 -7.00 6.33
CA ASP A 46 13.85 -7.00 4.93
C ASP A 46 14.86 -7.63 3.96
N THR A 47 16.05 -7.98 4.43
CA THR A 47 17.12 -8.65 3.69
C THR A 47 17.38 -10.09 4.15
N GLY A 48 16.64 -10.59 5.13
CA GLY A 48 16.81 -11.96 5.61
C GLY A 48 16.78 -12.13 7.12
N LEU A 49 17.17 -13.34 7.56
CA LEU A 49 17.33 -13.72 8.95
C LEU A 49 18.81 -13.67 9.34
N TYR A 50 19.09 -13.04 10.46
CA TYR A 50 20.45 -12.91 11.00
C TYR A 50 20.49 -13.32 12.48
N ARG A 51 21.66 -13.83 12.90
CA ARG A 51 22.00 -13.94 14.31
C ARG A 51 22.83 -12.72 14.72
N ILE A 52 22.43 -12.06 15.79
CA ILE A 52 23.16 -10.91 16.35
C ILE A 52 24.08 -11.42 17.47
N LEU A 53 25.36 -11.27 17.26
CA LEU A 53 26.39 -11.66 18.23
C LEU A 53 26.77 -10.47 19.13
N PRO A 54 27.41 -10.72 20.30
CA PRO A 54 28.00 -9.67 21.12
C PRO A 54 28.97 -8.80 20.31
N GLY A 55 28.92 -7.47 20.54
CA GLY A 55 29.72 -6.52 19.75
C GLY A 55 29.01 -6.09 18.47
N ASN A 56 27.69 -6.27 18.38
CA ASN A 56 26.84 -5.82 17.27
C ASN A 56 27.27 -6.39 15.91
N GLN A 57 27.60 -7.66 15.86
CA GLN A 57 27.93 -8.35 14.62
C GLN A 57 26.72 -9.15 14.13
N ALA A 58 26.27 -8.89 12.89
CA ALA A 58 25.20 -9.66 12.24
C ALA A 58 25.78 -10.80 11.40
N VAL A 59 25.40 -12.04 11.73
CA VAL A 59 25.77 -13.26 10.99
C VAL A 59 24.55 -13.72 10.19
N PRO A 60 24.63 -13.82 8.84
CA PRO A 60 23.52 -14.25 8.03
C PRO A 60 23.18 -15.72 8.28
N ILE A 61 21.87 -16.02 8.33
CA ILE A 61 21.33 -17.37 8.47
C ILE A 61 20.54 -17.75 7.20
N TRP A 62 19.66 -16.85 6.74
CA TRP A 62 18.83 -17.04 5.56
C TRP A 62 18.61 -15.71 4.86
N LEU A 63 18.83 -15.62 3.54
CA LEU A 63 18.92 -14.35 2.79
C LEU A 63 17.95 -14.26 1.60
N ASP A 64 16.96 -15.15 1.50
CA ASP A 64 16.04 -15.20 0.36
C ASP A 64 14.72 -14.43 0.63
N GLY A 65 14.79 -13.27 1.27
CA GLY A 65 13.64 -12.36 1.45
C GLY A 65 13.46 -11.83 2.87
N GLU A 66 12.34 -11.13 3.09
CA GLU A 66 11.99 -10.54 4.37
C GLU A 66 11.61 -11.60 5.42
N ILE A 67 11.92 -11.37 6.70
CA ILE A 67 11.44 -12.17 7.85
C ILE A 67 10.61 -11.27 8.77
N ARG A 68 9.28 -11.38 8.66
CA ARG A 68 8.32 -10.53 9.38
C ARG A 68 7.93 -11.04 10.76
N LYS A 69 8.04 -12.37 10.99
CA LYS A 69 7.71 -12.99 12.27
C LYS A 69 8.64 -14.16 12.57
N ILE A 70 9.02 -14.32 13.83
CA ILE A 70 9.86 -15.41 14.32
C ILE A 70 9.12 -16.06 15.48
N ILE A 71 8.65 -17.29 15.31
CA ILE A 71 7.88 -18.03 16.29
C ILE A 71 8.66 -19.27 16.75
N ARG A 72 8.95 -19.37 18.04
CA ARG A 72 9.54 -20.59 18.62
C ARG A 72 8.47 -21.64 18.81
N VAL A 73 8.70 -22.84 18.29
CA VAL A 73 7.92 -24.04 18.53
C VAL A 73 8.78 -25.08 19.27
N PRO A 74 8.21 -26.14 19.88
CA PRO A 74 8.98 -27.07 20.71
C PRO A 74 10.24 -27.62 20.04
N ASP A 75 10.15 -28.04 18.77
CA ASP A 75 11.22 -28.70 18.05
C ASP A 75 11.94 -27.80 17.03
N GLY A 76 11.71 -26.50 17.04
CA GLY A 76 12.34 -25.60 16.05
C GLY A 76 11.71 -24.22 16.03
N TRP A 77 11.60 -23.69 14.83
CA TRP A 77 11.16 -22.34 14.55
C TRP A 77 10.24 -22.31 13.35
N LEU A 78 9.17 -21.52 13.43
CA LEU A 78 8.36 -21.10 12.30
C LEU A 78 8.66 -19.62 12.01
N PHE A 79 8.76 -19.29 10.73
CA PHE A 79 9.00 -17.93 10.27
C PHE A 79 7.91 -17.52 9.28
N LEU A 80 7.41 -16.32 9.43
CA LEU A 80 6.64 -15.67 8.39
C LEU A 80 7.62 -14.86 7.52
N SER A 81 7.80 -15.29 6.29
CA SER A 81 8.70 -14.66 5.32
C SER A 81 7.94 -14.13 4.11
N SER A 82 8.61 -13.33 3.26
CA SER A 82 8.07 -12.95 1.95
C SER A 82 7.95 -14.12 0.97
N ARG A 83 8.63 -15.25 1.26
CA ARG A 83 8.51 -16.51 0.50
C ARG A 83 7.45 -17.46 1.06
N GLY A 84 6.67 -17.04 2.05
CA GLY A 84 5.67 -17.85 2.75
C GLY A 84 6.12 -18.28 4.15
N ILE A 85 5.62 -19.42 4.61
CA ILE A 85 5.93 -19.94 5.93
C ILE A 85 7.11 -20.92 5.83
N LEU A 86 8.17 -20.64 6.60
CA LEU A 86 9.35 -21.49 6.69
C LEU A 86 9.42 -22.16 8.06
N TYR A 87 9.96 -23.34 8.10
CA TYR A 87 10.32 -24.07 9.33
C TYR A 87 11.81 -24.39 9.32
N SER A 88 12.44 -24.26 10.48
CA SER A 88 13.80 -24.78 10.69
C SER A 88 13.94 -25.35 12.09
N ARG A 89 14.57 -26.51 12.18
CA ARG A 89 14.85 -27.15 13.46
C ARG A 89 16.07 -26.55 14.15
N ASP A 90 17.09 -26.22 13.38
CA ASP A 90 18.44 -25.91 13.86
C ASP A 90 19.01 -24.61 13.27
N LEU A 91 18.26 -23.90 12.44
CA LEU A 91 18.65 -22.70 11.69
C LEU A 91 19.67 -22.97 10.58
N GLY A 92 19.93 -24.24 10.25
CA GLY A 92 20.84 -24.64 9.16
C GLY A 92 20.08 -25.02 7.88
N VAL A 93 18.91 -25.66 8.04
CA VAL A 93 18.05 -26.07 6.93
C VAL A 93 16.67 -25.47 7.11
N PHE A 94 16.08 -24.96 6.03
CA PHE A 94 14.76 -24.34 6.01
C PHE A 94 13.82 -25.11 5.09
N ASP A 95 12.71 -25.56 5.64
CA ASP A 95 11.64 -26.26 4.93
C ASP A 95 10.49 -25.31 4.65
N GLN A 96 9.97 -25.34 3.41
CA GLN A 96 8.77 -24.61 3.04
C GLN A 96 7.53 -25.26 3.69
N ARG A 97 6.76 -24.51 4.46
CA ARG A 97 5.57 -24.96 5.17
C ARG A 97 4.31 -24.22 4.68
N SER A 98 4.10 -24.14 3.37
CA SER A 98 2.99 -23.38 2.76
C SER A 98 2.11 -24.22 1.83
N THR A 99 2.20 -25.55 1.89
CA THR A 99 1.44 -26.46 1.02
C THR A 99 -0.08 -26.32 1.26
N GLY A 100 -0.83 -25.89 0.22
CA GLY A 100 -2.27 -25.64 0.30
C GLY A 100 -2.66 -24.15 0.43
N ILE A 101 -1.68 -23.25 0.59
CA ILE A 101 -1.91 -21.82 0.44
C ILE A 101 -1.70 -21.45 -1.04
N PRO A 102 -2.58 -20.66 -1.68
CA PRO A 102 -2.47 -20.30 -3.08
C PRO A 102 -1.13 -19.67 -3.45
N ILE A 103 -0.71 -19.89 -4.68
CA ILE A 103 0.53 -19.33 -5.25
C ILE A 103 0.16 -18.14 -6.14
N LYS A 104 0.98 -17.10 -6.09
CA LYS A 104 0.93 -15.90 -6.92
C LYS A 104 2.20 -15.85 -7.77
N THR A 105 2.08 -15.46 -9.04
CA THR A 105 3.22 -15.35 -9.96
C THR A 105 3.59 -13.89 -10.19
N TYR A 106 4.88 -13.58 -10.11
CA TYR A 106 5.45 -12.29 -10.46
C TYR A 106 6.30 -12.44 -11.72
N LYS A 107 6.20 -11.46 -12.63
CA LYS A 107 6.95 -11.40 -13.88
C LYS A 107 8.15 -10.46 -13.70
N HIS A 108 9.33 -10.96 -14.06
CA HIS A 108 10.55 -10.18 -14.16
C HIS A 108 10.99 -10.07 -15.62
N VAL A 109 11.46 -8.90 -16.01
CA VAL A 109 11.94 -8.65 -17.38
C VAL A 109 13.33 -8.02 -17.30
N ALA A 110 14.34 -8.73 -17.77
CA ALA A 110 15.71 -8.23 -17.86
C ALA A 110 16.28 -8.46 -19.26
N ASN A 111 16.78 -7.41 -19.89
CA ASN A 111 17.36 -7.46 -21.24
C ASN A 111 16.41 -8.10 -22.29
N GLY A 112 15.09 -7.87 -22.17
CA GLY A 112 14.07 -8.43 -23.04
C GLY A 112 13.75 -9.91 -22.79
N VAL A 113 14.33 -10.53 -21.76
CA VAL A 113 14.05 -11.91 -21.34
C VAL A 113 13.08 -11.90 -20.18
N LYS A 114 12.00 -12.67 -20.28
CA LYS A 114 11.03 -12.88 -19.20
C LYS A 114 11.47 -14.03 -18.31
N SER A 115 11.33 -13.85 -17.01
CA SER A 115 11.39 -14.91 -16.01
C SER A 115 10.23 -14.75 -15.04
N PHE A 116 9.91 -15.81 -14.30
CA PHE A 116 8.76 -15.83 -13.41
C PHE A 116 9.15 -16.39 -12.05
N ASP A 117 8.78 -15.67 -11.01
CA ASP A 117 8.83 -16.17 -9.65
C ASP A 117 7.42 -16.54 -9.20
N SER A 118 7.25 -17.81 -8.82
CA SER A 118 6.02 -18.26 -8.19
C SER A 118 6.21 -18.26 -6.68
N GLU A 119 5.57 -17.34 -6.02
CA GLU A 119 5.61 -17.19 -4.58
C GLU A 119 4.26 -17.59 -3.96
N VAL A 120 4.29 -17.98 -2.69
CA VAL A 120 3.06 -18.13 -1.92
C VAL A 120 2.35 -16.77 -1.87
N GLN A 121 1.02 -16.80 -1.98
CA GLN A 121 0.20 -15.58 -1.81
C GLN A 121 0.61 -14.86 -0.53
N ASP A 122 0.61 -13.52 -0.54
CA ASP A 122 0.99 -12.72 0.63
C ASP A 122 0.22 -13.17 1.88
N ILE A 123 0.93 -13.75 2.84
CA ILE A 123 0.39 -14.15 4.12
C ILE A 123 0.51 -12.95 5.04
N GLU A 124 -0.63 -12.41 5.47
CA GLU A 124 -0.66 -11.20 6.30
C GLU A 124 -0.19 -11.49 7.71
N ASP A 125 -0.64 -12.60 8.29
CA ASP A 125 -0.28 -12.97 9.67
C ASP A 125 -0.25 -14.48 9.90
N LEU A 126 0.47 -14.90 10.95
CA LEU A 126 0.69 -16.28 11.37
C LEU A 126 0.64 -16.37 12.89
N SER A 127 -0.07 -17.37 13.42
CA SER A 127 -0.15 -17.63 14.86
C SER A 127 -0.14 -19.13 15.15
N VAL A 128 0.46 -19.50 16.26
CA VAL A 128 0.56 -20.88 16.76
C VAL A 128 -0.20 -21.00 18.09
N ASP A 129 -0.96 -22.06 18.28
CA ASP A 129 -1.65 -22.31 19.54
C ASP A 129 -0.62 -22.64 20.64
N ARG A 130 -0.75 -21.99 21.80
CA ARG A 130 0.19 -22.17 22.91
C ARG A 130 0.05 -23.52 23.61
N ALA A 131 -1.16 -24.10 23.57
CA ALA A 131 -1.46 -25.37 24.22
C ALA A 131 -1.21 -26.58 23.30
N ASP A 132 -1.44 -26.42 22.00
CA ASP A 132 -1.18 -27.46 21.00
C ASP A 132 -0.39 -26.84 19.79
N PRO A 133 0.94 -26.87 19.81
CA PRO A 133 1.77 -26.27 18.74
C PRO A 133 1.55 -26.87 17.35
N ARG A 134 0.85 -28.01 17.23
CA ARG A 134 0.46 -28.55 15.91
C ARG A 134 -0.60 -27.71 15.23
N LEU A 135 -1.37 -26.93 16.01
CA LEU A 135 -2.37 -26.01 15.50
C LEU A 135 -1.68 -24.70 15.13
N VAL A 136 -1.71 -24.40 13.84
CA VAL A 136 -1.16 -23.18 13.29
C VAL A 136 -2.25 -22.54 12.42
N VAL A 137 -2.42 -21.23 12.55
CA VAL A 137 -3.35 -20.47 11.73
C VAL A 137 -2.60 -19.38 10.96
N ALA A 138 -2.97 -19.18 9.70
CA ALA A 138 -2.47 -18.09 8.87
C ALA A 138 -3.64 -17.41 8.16
N CYS A 139 -3.48 -16.17 7.77
CA CYS A 139 -4.40 -15.51 6.84
C CYS A 139 -3.67 -14.86 5.68
N THR A 140 -4.30 -14.91 4.52
CA THR A 140 -4.07 -13.98 3.42
C THR A 140 -5.16 -12.93 3.46
N LYS A 141 -5.12 -11.92 2.59
CA LYS A 141 -6.20 -10.93 2.52
C LYS A 141 -7.58 -11.54 2.23
N ASP A 142 -7.61 -12.72 1.58
CA ASP A 142 -8.82 -13.35 1.04
C ASP A 142 -9.39 -14.43 1.95
N ALA A 143 -8.55 -15.13 2.71
CA ALA A 143 -8.96 -16.31 3.46
C ALA A 143 -8.11 -16.59 4.69
N VAL A 144 -8.71 -17.35 5.61
CA VAL A 144 -8.04 -17.94 6.78
C VAL A 144 -7.71 -19.40 6.47
N TYR A 145 -6.51 -19.81 6.86
CA TYR A 145 -5.99 -21.16 6.69
C TYR A 145 -5.64 -21.76 8.04
N LEU A 146 -6.02 -23.03 8.25
CA LEU A 146 -5.72 -23.79 9.45
C LEU A 146 -4.86 -25.00 9.09
N SER A 147 -3.74 -25.14 9.79
CA SER A 147 -2.93 -26.35 9.84
C SER A 147 -3.15 -27.10 11.16
N ARG A 148 -3.11 -28.44 11.14
CA ARG A 148 -3.17 -29.33 12.30
C ARG A 148 -1.90 -30.19 12.45
N ASP A 149 -0.88 -29.87 11.66
CA ASP A 149 0.36 -30.65 11.51
C ASP A 149 1.60 -29.72 11.43
N GLU A 150 1.62 -28.66 12.25
CA GLU A 150 2.74 -27.71 12.35
C GLU A 150 3.05 -26.97 11.05
N GLY A 151 2.04 -26.73 10.22
CA GLY A 151 2.18 -26.03 8.95
C GLY A 151 2.57 -26.91 7.76
N LEU A 152 2.63 -28.25 7.90
CA LEU A 152 2.94 -29.13 6.77
C LEU A 152 1.84 -29.12 5.70
N SER A 153 0.59 -28.99 6.12
CA SER A 153 -0.55 -28.83 5.22
C SER A 153 -1.55 -27.82 5.75
N TRP A 154 -2.30 -27.19 4.83
CA TRP A 154 -3.24 -26.13 5.15
C TRP A 154 -4.61 -26.40 4.54
N THR A 155 -5.65 -26.14 5.34
CA THR A 155 -7.04 -26.18 4.90
C THR A 155 -7.60 -24.77 4.93
N SER A 156 -8.16 -24.31 3.81
CA SER A 156 -8.84 -23.01 3.75
C SER A 156 -10.17 -23.08 4.52
N LEU A 157 -10.40 -22.10 5.37
CA LEU A 157 -11.65 -21.87 6.09
C LEU A 157 -12.49 -20.75 5.47
N GLY A 158 -12.02 -20.19 4.35
CA GLY A 158 -12.61 -19.03 3.70
C GLY A 158 -12.44 -17.74 4.48
N SER A 159 -13.24 -16.73 4.11
CA SER A 159 -13.30 -15.43 4.79
C SER A 159 -14.56 -15.34 5.65
N PRO A 160 -14.52 -14.69 6.84
CA PRO A 160 -15.73 -14.33 7.58
C PRO A 160 -16.62 -13.32 6.82
N VAL A 161 -16.06 -12.64 5.83
CA VAL A 161 -16.73 -11.60 5.02
C VAL A 161 -16.54 -11.94 3.54
N PRO A 162 -17.30 -12.87 2.98
CA PRO A 162 -17.16 -13.25 1.56
C PRO A 162 -17.31 -12.04 0.63
N GLY A 163 -16.46 -11.96 -0.38
CA GLY A 163 -16.47 -10.89 -1.39
C GLY A 163 -15.86 -9.56 -0.96
N ILE A 164 -15.42 -9.44 0.30
CA ILE A 164 -14.67 -8.26 0.77
C ILE A 164 -13.29 -8.72 1.25
N VAL A 165 -12.25 -8.22 0.58
CA VAL A 165 -10.86 -8.57 0.83
C VAL A 165 -10.24 -7.65 1.87
N GLY A 166 -9.24 -8.13 2.61
CA GLY A 166 -8.44 -7.30 3.49
C GLY A 166 -8.22 -7.85 4.90
N LEU A 167 -8.34 -9.19 5.12
CA LEU A 167 -7.96 -9.77 6.41
C LEU A 167 -6.52 -9.39 6.74
N SER A 168 -6.23 -9.03 7.99
CA SER A 168 -4.95 -8.44 8.37
C SER A 168 -4.24 -9.13 9.53
N THR A 169 -4.99 -9.72 10.46
CA THR A 169 -4.43 -10.31 11.69
C THR A 169 -5.19 -11.56 12.06
N VAL A 170 -4.47 -12.58 12.50
CA VAL A 170 -5.06 -13.86 12.93
C VAL A 170 -4.42 -14.34 14.22
N ALA A 171 -5.21 -14.95 15.08
CA ALA A 171 -4.73 -15.54 16.33
C ALA A 171 -5.46 -16.82 16.71
N LEU A 172 -4.77 -17.68 17.45
CA LEU A 172 -5.34 -18.78 18.22
C LEU A 172 -5.38 -18.38 19.70
N ALA A 173 -6.59 -18.26 20.24
CA ALA A 173 -6.81 -17.91 21.64
C ALA A 173 -8.14 -18.54 22.10
N PRO A 174 -8.36 -18.75 23.40
CA PRO A 174 -9.60 -19.32 23.90
C PRO A 174 -10.83 -18.51 23.46
N TYR A 175 -11.90 -19.25 23.20
CA TYR A 175 -13.21 -18.64 23.02
C TYR A 175 -13.68 -18.03 24.35
N PRO A 176 -14.15 -16.78 24.39
CA PRO A 176 -14.58 -16.13 25.62
C PRO A 176 -15.67 -16.91 26.35
N GLY A 177 -15.44 -17.22 27.65
CA GLY A 177 -16.34 -17.97 28.48
C GLY A 177 -16.32 -19.49 28.29
N SER A 178 -15.43 -20.03 27.45
CA SER A 178 -15.11 -21.47 27.39
C SER A 178 -13.58 -21.63 27.34
N GLY A 179 -13.09 -22.79 27.77
CA GLY A 179 -11.66 -23.12 27.67
C GLY A 179 -11.22 -23.59 26.29
N ASP A 180 -12.13 -23.61 25.31
CA ASP A 180 -11.86 -24.15 23.97
C ASP A 180 -11.04 -23.16 23.15
N SER A 181 -10.02 -23.63 22.43
CA SER A 181 -9.30 -22.83 21.45
C SER A 181 -10.22 -22.37 20.33
N ALA A 182 -10.06 -21.12 19.90
CA ALA A 182 -10.79 -20.50 18.82
C ALA A 182 -9.87 -19.73 17.87
N LEU A 183 -10.32 -19.59 16.66
CA LEU A 183 -9.72 -18.79 15.62
C LEU A 183 -10.26 -17.36 15.68
N TRP A 184 -9.36 -16.40 15.72
CA TRP A 184 -9.68 -14.98 15.68
C TRP A 184 -9.09 -14.38 14.42
N VAL A 185 -9.83 -13.50 13.74
CA VAL A 185 -9.35 -12.79 12.56
C VAL A 185 -9.88 -11.38 12.51
N SER A 186 -9.04 -10.43 12.15
CA SER A 186 -9.40 -9.02 11.95
C SER A 186 -9.64 -8.73 10.48
N HIS A 187 -10.68 -7.93 10.22
CA HIS A 187 -10.97 -7.32 8.93
C HIS A 187 -11.00 -5.79 9.10
N PRO A 188 -10.31 -4.99 8.25
CA PRO A 188 -10.07 -3.55 8.47
C PRO A 188 -11.30 -2.66 8.47
N ILE A 189 -12.45 -3.16 7.99
CA ILE A 189 -13.71 -2.40 7.94
C ILE A 189 -14.82 -3.06 8.78
N LYS A 190 -14.78 -4.40 8.88
CA LYS A 190 -15.85 -5.19 9.51
C LYS A 190 -15.50 -5.61 10.94
N GLY A 191 -14.28 -5.31 11.39
CA GLY A 191 -13.82 -5.59 12.74
C GLY A 191 -13.39 -7.03 12.97
N LEU A 192 -13.56 -7.50 14.19
CA LEU A 192 -13.04 -8.76 14.67
C LEU A 192 -14.08 -9.88 14.56
N PHE A 193 -13.65 -11.03 14.11
CA PHE A 193 -14.44 -12.26 14.01
C PHE A 193 -13.79 -13.38 14.79
N VAL A 194 -14.63 -14.28 15.31
CA VAL A 194 -14.20 -15.47 16.02
C VAL A 194 -14.91 -16.70 15.48
N LYS A 195 -14.20 -17.84 15.43
CA LYS A 195 -14.72 -19.15 15.06
C LYS A 195 -14.19 -20.19 16.02
N ARG A 196 -15.07 -20.97 16.64
CA ARG A 196 -14.66 -22.16 17.41
C ARG A 196 -14.05 -23.20 16.49
N LEU A 197 -13.00 -23.90 16.93
CA LEU A 197 -12.36 -24.97 16.13
C LEU A 197 -13.33 -26.10 15.78
N SER A 198 -14.30 -26.38 16.66
CA SER A 198 -15.37 -27.38 16.48
C SER A 198 -16.61 -26.82 15.77
N GLY A 199 -16.70 -25.51 15.57
CA GLY A 199 -17.87 -24.81 15.00
C GLY A 199 -17.81 -24.60 13.50
N SER A 200 -18.98 -24.46 12.86
CA SER A 200 -19.08 -24.26 11.41
C SER A 200 -19.05 -22.78 10.98
N GLY A 201 -19.43 -21.83 11.84
CA GLY A 201 -19.65 -20.43 11.48
C GLY A 201 -18.69 -19.45 12.12
N TRP A 202 -18.52 -18.30 11.48
CA TRP A 202 -17.87 -17.12 12.02
C TRP A 202 -18.88 -16.24 12.76
N LEU A 203 -18.49 -15.68 13.90
CA LEU A 203 -19.27 -14.73 14.67
C LEU A 203 -18.53 -13.39 14.73
N SER A 204 -19.24 -12.28 14.51
CA SER A 204 -18.69 -10.95 14.76
C SER A 204 -18.46 -10.76 16.27
N PHE A 205 -17.30 -10.19 16.61
CA PHE A 205 -16.86 -10.08 18.00
C PHE A 205 -16.16 -8.74 18.27
N SER A 206 -16.81 -7.65 17.88
CA SER A 206 -16.25 -6.31 17.95
C SER A 206 -16.81 -5.37 19.04
N PRO A 207 -17.73 -5.76 19.95
CA PRO A 207 -18.28 -4.83 20.93
C PRO A 207 -17.17 -4.15 21.75
N GLY A 208 -17.20 -2.82 21.84
CA GLY A 208 -16.24 -2.00 22.58
C GLY A 208 -14.95 -1.65 21.84
N LEU A 209 -14.70 -2.22 20.67
CA LEU A 209 -13.61 -1.76 19.80
C LEU A 209 -13.95 -0.40 19.18
N ALA A 210 -12.93 0.43 18.96
CA ALA A 210 -13.10 1.73 18.33
C ALA A 210 -13.63 1.60 16.89
N THR A 211 -14.35 2.63 16.47
CA THR A 211 -14.70 2.84 15.07
C THR A 211 -13.79 3.87 14.43
N ILE A 212 -13.60 3.78 13.12
CA ILE A 212 -12.91 4.83 12.35
C ILE A 212 -13.68 6.13 12.54
N THR A 213 -13.00 7.16 13.03
CA THR A 213 -13.60 8.45 13.37
C THR A 213 -14.51 8.97 12.26
N GLY A 214 -15.76 9.26 12.62
CA GLY A 214 -16.76 9.77 11.68
C GLY A 214 -17.45 8.70 10.83
N THR A 215 -17.21 7.40 11.08
CA THR A 215 -17.82 6.27 10.37
C THR A 215 -18.41 5.24 11.34
N THR A 216 -19.10 4.24 10.79
CA THR A 216 -19.56 3.05 11.53
C THR A 216 -18.62 1.86 11.39
N SER A 217 -17.56 1.99 10.60
CA SER A 217 -16.58 0.93 10.38
C SER A 217 -15.70 0.74 11.62
N VAL A 218 -15.47 -0.52 12.02
CA VAL A 218 -14.59 -0.84 13.15
C VAL A 218 -13.13 -0.67 12.73
N GLU A 219 -12.30 -0.09 13.61
CA GLU A 219 -10.86 0.02 13.38
C GLU A 219 -10.18 -1.34 13.32
N GLU A 220 -9.17 -1.46 12.45
CA GLU A 220 -8.39 -2.67 12.26
C GLU A 220 -7.64 -3.06 13.55
N VAL A 221 -7.77 -4.32 13.95
CA VAL A 221 -7.00 -4.92 15.04
C VAL A 221 -5.65 -5.39 14.49
N SER A 222 -4.56 -4.90 15.06
CA SER A 222 -3.18 -5.21 14.65
C SER A 222 -2.59 -6.43 15.35
N SER A 223 -3.01 -6.69 16.57
CA SER A 223 -2.53 -7.82 17.34
C SER A 223 -3.60 -8.29 18.31
N LEU A 224 -3.68 -9.61 18.53
CA LEU A 224 -4.58 -10.24 19.47
C LEU A 224 -3.83 -11.35 20.19
N VAL A 225 -3.90 -11.34 21.50
CA VAL A 225 -3.14 -12.26 22.35
C VAL A 225 -3.87 -12.58 23.66
N GLN A 226 -3.62 -13.76 24.17
CA GLN A 226 -4.10 -14.18 25.49
C GLN A 226 -2.99 -14.03 26.52
N ALA A 227 -3.33 -13.47 27.68
CA ALA A 227 -2.45 -13.50 28.85
C ALA A 227 -2.24 -14.92 29.36
N ALA A 228 -1.08 -15.18 29.96
CA ALA A 228 -0.82 -16.45 30.63
C ALA A 228 -1.80 -16.63 31.81
N ALA A 229 -2.10 -17.92 32.16
CA ALA A 229 -2.90 -18.25 33.34
C ALA A 229 -2.39 -17.45 34.58
N PRO A 230 -3.29 -17.06 35.54
CA PRO A 230 -4.66 -17.57 35.69
C PRO A 230 -5.76 -16.73 35.02
N SER A 231 -5.44 -15.56 34.47
CA SER A 231 -6.49 -14.62 34.06
C SER A 231 -7.21 -14.97 32.77
N GLY A 232 -6.57 -15.71 31.85
CA GLY A 232 -7.14 -16.03 30.54
C GLY A 232 -7.63 -14.82 29.72
N THR A 233 -7.20 -13.63 30.09
CA THR A 233 -7.65 -12.36 29.50
C THR A 233 -7.20 -12.24 28.06
N VAL A 234 -8.12 -11.86 27.16
CA VAL A 234 -7.80 -11.55 25.77
C VAL A 234 -7.50 -10.07 25.64
N TRP A 235 -6.37 -9.77 25.01
CA TRP A 235 -5.91 -8.42 24.70
C TRP A 235 -5.94 -8.19 23.21
N ALA A 236 -6.26 -6.97 22.79
CA ALA A 236 -6.24 -6.54 21.40
C ALA A 236 -5.62 -5.17 21.27
N SER A 237 -5.11 -4.84 20.09
CA SER A 237 -4.57 -3.50 19.77
C SER A 237 -5.00 -3.07 18.37
N ASN A 238 -4.79 -1.81 18.02
CA ASN A 238 -5.16 -1.25 16.72
C ASN A 238 -3.96 -0.97 15.80
N SER A 239 -4.20 -1.03 14.49
CA SER A 239 -3.23 -0.66 13.45
C SER A 239 -3.09 0.86 13.25
N PHE A 240 -4.09 1.64 13.62
CA PHE A 240 -4.15 3.09 13.33
C PHE A 240 -4.53 3.94 14.54
N LEU A 241 -4.66 3.33 15.71
CA LEU A 241 -4.85 4.02 16.99
C LEU A 241 -3.86 3.47 18.01
N SER A 242 -3.26 4.33 18.80
CA SER A 242 -2.37 3.95 19.90
C SER A 242 -3.20 3.44 21.09
N ARG A 243 -3.87 2.29 20.92
CA ARG A 243 -4.76 1.72 21.92
C ARG A 243 -4.51 0.24 22.17
N ILE A 244 -4.64 -0.13 23.47
CA ILE A 244 -4.70 -1.53 23.93
C ILE A 244 -6.05 -1.74 24.60
N TYR A 245 -6.70 -2.84 24.24
CA TYR A 245 -7.99 -3.25 24.78
C TYR A 245 -7.85 -4.50 25.59
N ARG A 246 -8.72 -4.64 26.59
CA ARG A 246 -8.91 -5.84 27.38
C ARG A 246 -10.34 -6.33 27.24
N TRP A 247 -10.51 -7.62 26.96
CA TRP A 247 -11.83 -8.24 26.98
C TRP A 247 -12.36 -8.33 28.40
N ASP A 248 -13.58 -7.85 28.62
CA ASP A 248 -14.33 -7.99 29.86
C ASP A 248 -15.48 -8.98 29.67
N ALA A 249 -15.40 -10.11 30.39
CA ALA A 249 -16.40 -11.17 30.30
C ALA A 249 -17.76 -10.76 30.90
N SER A 250 -17.80 -9.80 31.82
CA SER A 250 -19.05 -9.35 32.49
C SER A 250 -19.86 -8.44 31.56
N SER A 251 -19.24 -7.51 30.90
CA SER A 251 -19.88 -6.63 29.91
C SER A 251 -19.98 -7.24 28.53
N LYS A 252 -19.27 -8.35 28.26
CA LYS A 252 -19.11 -8.99 26.95
C LYS A 252 -18.65 -8.01 25.87
N ALA A 253 -17.70 -7.16 26.22
CA ALA A 253 -17.13 -6.12 25.35
C ALA A 253 -15.64 -5.92 25.62
N PHE A 254 -14.93 -5.35 24.66
CA PHE A 254 -13.61 -4.82 24.88
C PHE A 254 -13.70 -3.48 25.61
N SER A 255 -12.80 -3.24 26.53
CA SER A 255 -12.61 -1.94 27.18
C SER A 255 -11.21 -1.44 26.90
N VAL A 256 -11.05 -0.12 26.69
CA VAL A 256 -9.73 0.51 26.54
C VAL A 256 -8.98 0.37 27.87
N ALA A 257 -7.86 -0.33 27.84
CA ALA A 257 -6.97 -0.49 28.98
C ALA A 257 -5.85 0.54 28.98
N TRP A 258 -5.41 0.94 27.79
CA TRP A 258 -4.41 1.97 27.60
C TRP A 258 -4.61 2.69 26.27
N LYS A 259 -4.27 3.97 26.23
CA LYS A 259 -4.10 4.78 25.02
C LYS A 259 -3.06 5.87 25.28
N ASP A 260 -2.38 6.32 24.25
CA ASP A 260 -1.53 7.50 24.36
C ASP A 260 -2.33 8.81 24.25
N ASP A 261 -1.65 9.93 24.46
CA ASP A 261 -2.28 11.26 24.46
C ASP A 261 -2.77 11.69 23.07
N GLN A 262 -2.10 11.25 22.02
CA GLN A 262 -2.46 11.60 20.64
C GLN A 262 -3.57 10.71 20.09
N ASP A 263 -3.72 9.50 20.65
CA ASP A 263 -4.72 8.50 20.24
C ASP A 263 -4.69 8.20 18.73
N PHE A 264 -3.52 8.37 18.13
CA PHE A 264 -3.26 8.04 16.74
C PHE A 264 -1.85 7.45 16.61
N GLY A 265 -1.75 6.27 15.99
CA GLY A 265 -0.50 5.53 15.90
C GLY A 265 -0.75 4.08 15.55
N CYS A 266 0.19 3.21 15.86
CA CYS A 266 0.04 1.77 15.68
C CYS A 266 0.58 1.05 16.92
N VAL A 267 -0.19 0.13 17.46
CA VAL A 267 0.25 -0.76 18.54
C VAL A 267 0.31 -2.17 18.00
N GLU A 268 1.47 -2.78 18.00
CA GLU A 268 1.72 -4.12 17.46
C GLU A 268 2.49 -5.00 18.45
N SER A 269 2.53 -6.29 18.15
CA SER A 269 3.36 -7.28 18.86
C SER A 269 3.08 -7.37 20.36
N LEU A 270 1.81 -7.50 20.75
CA LEU A 270 1.46 -7.69 22.14
C LEU A 270 2.12 -8.97 22.73
N ASP A 271 2.94 -8.85 23.77
CA ASP A 271 3.61 -9.94 24.47
C ASP A 271 3.28 -9.92 25.98
N PRO A 272 2.33 -10.73 26.46
CA PRO A 272 2.04 -10.84 27.89
C PRO A 272 3.21 -11.43 28.66
N ARG A 273 3.63 -10.74 29.73
CA ARG A 273 4.77 -11.09 30.56
C ARG A 273 4.33 -11.91 31.80
N PRO A 274 5.24 -12.73 32.38
CA PRO A 274 4.92 -13.52 33.58
C PRO A 274 4.60 -12.65 34.82
N ASP A 275 5.12 -11.43 34.86
CA ASP A 275 4.89 -10.46 35.94
C ASP A 275 3.53 -9.75 35.84
N GLY A 276 2.70 -10.13 34.85
CA GLY A 276 1.38 -9.55 34.59
C GLY A 276 1.40 -8.29 33.73
N THR A 277 2.58 -7.78 33.35
CA THR A 277 2.70 -6.66 32.41
C THR A 277 2.53 -7.10 30.99
N LEU A 278 2.36 -6.14 30.06
CA LEU A 278 2.22 -6.38 28.64
C LEU A 278 3.31 -5.57 27.90
N ARG A 279 4.13 -6.25 27.10
CA ARG A 279 5.08 -5.59 26.20
C ARG A 279 4.44 -5.41 24.84
N PHE A 280 4.75 -4.29 24.17
CA PHE A 280 4.24 -4.02 22.83
C PHE A 280 5.17 -3.05 22.09
N VAL A 281 4.95 -2.93 20.76
CA VAL A 281 5.63 -1.95 19.91
C VAL A 281 4.66 -0.82 19.58
N SER A 282 5.05 0.41 19.79
CA SER A 282 4.29 1.60 19.42
C SER A 282 5.23 2.71 18.95
N ASP A 283 4.94 3.27 17.79
CA ASP A 283 5.56 4.47 17.20
C ASP A 283 7.07 4.72 17.46
N GLY A 284 7.86 3.72 17.19
CA GLY A 284 9.32 3.83 17.30
C GLY A 284 9.89 3.37 18.64
N ALA A 285 9.06 2.80 19.53
CA ALA A 285 9.51 2.31 20.81
C ALA A 285 8.94 0.95 21.18
N VAL A 286 9.71 0.15 21.91
CA VAL A 286 9.19 -0.98 22.66
C VAL A 286 8.74 -0.49 24.03
N MET A 287 7.46 -0.69 24.29
CA MET A 287 6.79 -0.21 25.49
C MET A 287 6.45 -1.38 26.44
N ARG A 288 6.35 -1.08 27.71
CA ARG A 288 5.85 -1.98 28.76
C ARG A 288 4.66 -1.30 29.44
N PHE A 289 3.50 -1.95 29.38
CA PHE A 289 2.25 -1.53 30.01
C PHE A 289 2.01 -2.33 31.28
N ASP A 290 1.72 -1.64 32.38
CA ASP A 290 1.29 -2.26 33.63
C ASP A 290 -0.23 -2.09 33.78
N PRO A 291 -1.01 -3.20 33.68
CA PRO A 291 -2.46 -3.13 33.86
C PRO A 291 -2.91 -2.70 35.28
N GLY A 292 -2.04 -2.80 36.28
CA GLY A 292 -2.35 -2.42 37.65
C GLY A 292 -2.33 -0.90 37.86
N SER A 293 -1.39 -0.22 37.27
CA SER A 293 -1.28 1.26 37.30
C SER A 293 -1.98 1.95 36.14
N GLY A 294 -2.24 1.22 35.04
CA GLY A 294 -2.78 1.77 33.80
C GLY A 294 -1.76 2.59 32.98
N SER A 295 -0.47 2.56 33.36
CA SER A 295 0.61 3.32 32.71
C SER A 295 1.44 2.47 31.76
N ALA A 296 2.00 3.11 30.73
CA ALA A 296 2.98 2.50 29.85
C ALA A 296 4.27 3.33 29.82
N GLU A 297 5.39 2.67 29.78
CA GLU A 297 6.72 3.26 29.72
C GLU A 297 7.60 2.52 28.69
N VAL A 298 8.65 3.18 28.21
CA VAL A 298 9.65 2.52 27.34
C VAL A 298 10.31 1.37 28.10
N ASP A 299 10.41 0.18 27.48
CA ASP A 299 11.17 -0.96 28.01
C ASP A 299 12.66 -0.85 27.64
N PRO A 300 13.56 -0.42 28.58
CA PRO A 300 14.94 -0.14 28.26
C PRO A 300 15.72 -1.41 27.88
N ALA A 301 15.35 -2.56 28.48
CA ALA A 301 16.03 -3.84 28.21
C ALA A 301 15.70 -4.32 26.78
N ALA A 302 14.43 -4.30 26.40
CA ALA A 302 14.03 -4.65 25.04
C ALA A 302 14.58 -3.66 23.99
N MET A 303 14.58 -2.35 24.30
CA MET A 303 15.18 -1.35 23.43
C MET A 303 16.68 -1.53 23.25
N SER A 304 17.40 -2.04 24.25
CA SER A 304 18.83 -2.39 24.09
C SER A 304 19.03 -3.50 23.05
N VAL A 305 18.15 -4.52 23.03
CA VAL A 305 18.20 -5.60 22.01
C VAL A 305 17.91 -5.03 20.62
N VAL A 306 16.90 -4.16 20.50
CA VAL A 306 16.56 -3.48 19.24
C VAL A 306 17.75 -2.68 18.72
N ARG A 307 18.39 -1.85 19.57
CA ARG A 307 19.56 -1.05 19.17
C ARG A 307 20.71 -1.92 18.73
N SER A 308 21.01 -3.00 19.45
CA SER A 308 22.06 -3.95 19.07
C SER A 308 21.82 -4.56 17.68
N ALA A 309 20.58 -4.93 17.37
CA ALA A 309 20.24 -5.45 16.05
C ALA A 309 20.38 -4.39 14.95
N LEU A 310 19.94 -3.17 15.20
CA LEU A 310 20.04 -2.05 14.25
C LEU A 310 21.49 -1.64 14.00
N ASP A 311 22.32 -1.61 15.03
CA ASP A 311 23.74 -1.28 14.90
C ASP A 311 24.50 -2.37 14.14
N ALA A 312 24.12 -3.63 14.37
CA ALA A 312 24.69 -4.78 13.67
C ALA A 312 24.36 -4.81 12.17
N LYS A 313 23.22 -4.27 11.77
CA LYS A 313 22.74 -4.27 10.37
C LYS A 313 22.07 -2.92 10.04
N SER A 314 22.88 -1.87 10.02
CA SER A 314 22.39 -0.49 9.84
C SER A 314 21.85 -0.17 8.42
N ASP A 315 22.16 -1.01 7.44
CA ASP A 315 21.72 -0.91 6.05
C ASP A 315 20.41 -1.67 5.78
N ALA A 316 19.75 -2.25 6.81
CA ALA A 316 18.53 -3.03 6.69
C ALA A 316 17.40 -2.51 7.60
N GLN A 317 16.16 -2.73 7.20
CA GLN A 317 15.00 -2.47 8.04
C GLN A 317 14.73 -3.68 8.94
N LEU A 318 14.74 -3.46 10.26
CA LEU A 318 14.38 -4.48 11.24
C LEU A 318 12.87 -4.72 11.25
N LEU A 319 12.46 -5.99 11.13
CA LEU A 319 11.05 -6.39 11.05
C LEU A 319 10.63 -7.28 12.23
N SER A 320 11.54 -8.09 12.77
CA SER A 320 11.24 -9.00 13.87
C SER A 320 12.47 -9.32 14.71
N LEU A 321 12.24 -9.63 15.98
CA LEU A 321 13.28 -10.04 16.92
C LEU A 321 12.81 -11.23 17.76
N SER A 322 13.74 -12.13 18.09
CA SER A 322 13.53 -13.17 19.09
C SER A 322 14.79 -13.36 19.91
N TRP A 323 14.69 -13.33 21.25
CA TRP A 323 15.82 -13.45 22.17
C TRP A 323 15.44 -14.16 23.46
N ASN A 324 16.42 -14.62 24.19
CA ASN A 324 16.22 -15.19 25.53
C ASN A 324 16.28 -14.11 26.60
N GLU A 325 15.32 -14.12 27.51
CA GLU A 325 15.23 -13.19 28.63
C GLU A 325 14.74 -13.96 29.87
N ALA A 326 15.56 -13.91 30.92
CA ALA A 326 15.23 -14.58 32.20
C ALA A 326 14.71 -16.01 32.04
N GLY A 327 15.37 -16.83 31.19
CA GLY A 327 14.98 -18.20 30.92
C GLY A 327 13.74 -18.39 30.03
N ARG A 328 13.20 -17.32 29.50
CA ARG A 328 12.05 -17.30 28.57
C ARG A 328 12.43 -16.67 27.24
N ARG A 329 11.93 -17.22 26.14
CA ARG A 329 12.04 -16.61 24.83
C ARG A 329 11.05 -15.47 24.70
N SER A 330 11.57 -14.27 24.39
CA SER A 330 10.81 -13.09 24.00
C SER A 330 10.88 -12.90 22.49
N SER A 331 9.77 -12.45 21.90
CA SER A 331 9.73 -12.17 20.45
C SER A 331 8.90 -10.92 20.21
N LEU A 332 9.42 -10.09 19.31
CA LEU A 332 8.73 -8.92 18.77
C LEU A 332 8.67 -9.08 17.25
N SER A 333 7.60 -8.64 16.65
CA SER A 333 7.42 -8.62 15.20
C SER A 333 6.93 -7.26 14.75
N GLN A 334 7.07 -7.00 13.44
CA GLN A 334 6.60 -5.76 12.84
C GLN A 334 7.29 -4.50 13.38
N LEU A 335 8.61 -4.59 13.59
CA LEU A 335 9.44 -3.55 14.22
C LEU A 335 9.83 -2.39 13.29
N TRP A 336 9.38 -2.38 12.02
CA TRP A 336 9.66 -1.26 11.10
C TRP A 336 9.20 0.11 11.65
N LEU A 337 8.28 0.13 12.61
CA LEU A 337 7.82 1.34 13.28
C LEU A 337 8.83 1.84 14.33
N VAL A 338 9.70 0.98 14.82
CA VAL A 338 10.65 1.30 15.91
C VAL A 338 11.82 2.10 15.38
N ALA A 339 12.45 1.62 14.31
CA ALA A 339 13.65 2.26 13.79
C ALA A 339 13.69 2.12 12.28
N PHE A 340 13.01 3.01 11.61
CA PHE A 340 13.10 3.12 10.17
C PHE A 340 14.40 3.82 9.80
N ARG A 341 15.30 3.07 9.17
CA ARG A 341 16.48 3.64 8.50
C ARG A 341 16.14 3.82 7.04
N ASN A 342 16.30 5.05 6.55
CA ASN A 342 16.01 5.35 5.16
C ASN A 342 16.97 4.59 4.24
N ARG A 343 16.47 3.51 3.65
CA ARG A 343 17.21 2.71 2.66
C ARG A 343 16.88 3.08 1.22
N LYS A 344 15.83 3.85 1.03
CA LYS A 344 15.45 4.34 -0.29
C LYS A 344 16.38 5.49 -0.65
N PRO A 345 17.24 5.35 -1.67
CA PRO A 345 18.30 6.31 -1.96
C PRO A 345 17.76 7.69 -2.33
N TYR A 346 16.49 7.76 -2.74
CA TYR A 346 15.87 8.98 -3.25
C TYR A 346 14.87 9.62 -2.27
N ARG A 347 14.58 8.99 -1.12
CA ARG A 347 13.60 9.50 -0.17
C ARG A 347 13.89 10.93 0.28
N THR A 348 15.13 11.22 0.67
CA THR A 348 15.55 12.55 1.16
C THR A 348 15.36 13.64 0.10
N ALA A 349 15.57 13.30 -1.19
CA ALA A 349 15.36 14.25 -2.28
C ALA A 349 13.86 14.55 -2.49
N ALA A 350 12.98 13.58 -2.24
CA ALA A 350 11.55 13.66 -2.53
C ALA A 350 10.70 14.15 -1.34
N GLU A 351 11.21 14.09 -0.10
CA GLU A 351 10.45 14.51 1.08
C GLU A 351 10.35 16.03 1.24
N ASN A 352 9.32 16.49 1.96
CA ASN A 352 9.03 17.88 2.29
C ASN A 352 8.75 18.77 1.08
N ARG A 353 8.39 18.20 -0.08
CA ARG A 353 8.07 18.96 -1.30
C ARG A 353 6.66 19.53 -1.23
N GLN A 354 6.56 20.85 -1.42
CA GLN A 354 5.31 21.59 -1.45
C GLN A 354 5.06 22.04 -2.89
N GLY A 355 4.07 21.47 -3.56
CA GLY A 355 3.97 21.64 -5.01
C GLY A 355 2.59 21.99 -5.54
N LEU A 356 2.54 22.21 -6.84
CA LEU A 356 1.32 22.29 -7.62
C LEU A 356 1.44 21.48 -8.91
N TYR A 357 0.30 21.05 -9.43
CA TYR A 357 0.20 20.38 -10.72
C TYR A 357 -0.08 21.38 -11.84
N LEU A 358 0.59 21.23 -12.96
CA LEU A 358 0.35 22.01 -14.18
C LEU A 358 0.24 21.09 -15.40
N ALA A 359 -0.92 21.08 -16.04
CA ALA A 359 -1.01 20.49 -17.38
C ALA A 359 -0.01 21.20 -18.33
N THR A 360 0.62 20.46 -19.23
CA THR A 360 1.71 20.96 -20.10
C THR A 360 1.31 22.21 -20.86
N GLY A 361 0.04 22.34 -21.26
CA GLY A 361 -0.49 23.53 -21.92
C GLY A 361 -0.23 24.85 -21.17
N PHE A 362 -0.12 24.80 -19.84
CA PHE A 362 0.17 25.99 -19.01
C PHE A 362 1.65 26.36 -18.96
N VAL A 363 2.56 25.42 -19.26
CA VAL A 363 4.01 25.65 -19.19
C VAL A 363 4.68 25.78 -20.55
N VAL A 364 4.00 25.40 -21.63
CA VAL A 364 4.50 25.60 -23.00
C VAL A 364 4.59 27.08 -23.34
N ASN A 365 3.57 27.87 -22.98
CA ASN A 365 3.57 29.32 -23.22
C ASN A 365 4.43 30.06 -22.17
N PRO A 366 5.48 30.82 -22.55
CA PRO A 366 6.35 31.51 -21.60
C PRO A 366 5.63 32.46 -20.65
N THR A 367 4.63 33.22 -21.13
CA THR A 367 3.88 34.19 -20.30
C THR A 367 3.07 33.47 -19.20
N THR A 368 2.41 32.36 -19.55
CA THR A 368 1.63 31.56 -18.60
C THR A 368 2.58 30.85 -17.62
N ARG A 369 3.70 30.34 -18.11
CA ARG A 369 4.76 29.74 -17.31
C ARG A 369 5.31 30.70 -16.25
N ASP A 370 5.58 31.97 -16.63
CA ASP A 370 6.05 33.01 -15.70
C ASP A 370 4.97 33.38 -14.66
N LYS A 371 3.67 33.37 -15.03
CA LYS A 371 2.57 33.55 -14.09
C LYS A 371 2.63 32.49 -13.00
N TYR A 372 2.74 31.20 -13.36
CA TYR A 372 2.81 30.13 -12.37
C TYR A 372 4.10 30.15 -11.56
N GLY A 373 5.21 30.58 -12.15
CA GLY A 373 6.45 30.83 -11.41
C GLY A 373 6.25 31.82 -10.28
N ARG A 374 5.56 32.96 -10.55
CA ARG A 374 5.20 33.94 -9.51
C ARG A 374 4.21 33.38 -8.49
N THR A 375 3.17 32.65 -8.94
CA THR A 375 2.24 31.99 -8.00
C THR A 375 2.98 31.09 -7.04
N MET A 376 3.97 30.32 -7.50
CA MET A 376 4.78 29.45 -6.64
C MET A 376 5.63 30.27 -5.66
N ASP A 377 6.23 31.38 -6.11
CA ASP A 377 6.99 32.28 -5.23
C ASP A 377 6.08 32.89 -4.14
N ASP A 378 4.93 33.42 -4.53
CA ASP A 378 3.95 34.06 -3.64
C ASP A 378 3.36 33.05 -2.61
N ARG A 379 3.24 31.79 -2.98
CA ARG A 379 2.66 30.74 -2.12
C ARG A 379 3.72 29.88 -1.42
N ARG A 380 5.01 30.15 -1.63
CA ARG A 380 6.17 29.42 -1.06
C ARG A 380 6.19 27.94 -1.47
N LEU A 381 5.93 27.65 -2.75
CA LEU A 381 5.99 26.31 -3.30
C LEU A 381 7.36 26.06 -3.94
N ASP A 382 7.92 24.87 -3.74
CA ASP A 382 9.24 24.49 -4.25
C ASP A 382 9.20 23.46 -5.38
N SER A 383 8.07 22.81 -5.61
CA SER A 383 7.96 21.71 -6.59
C SER A 383 6.81 21.88 -7.56
N VAL A 384 6.94 21.30 -8.74
CA VAL A 384 5.90 21.29 -9.78
C VAL A 384 5.78 19.93 -10.42
N VAL A 385 4.54 19.46 -10.56
CA VAL A 385 4.19 18.27 -11.34
C VAL A 385 3.72 18.72 -12.72
N VAL A 386 4.36 18.19 -13.79
CA VAL A 386 4.03 18.53 -15.18
C VAL A 386 3.77 17.26 -15.98
N ASP A 387 2.68 17.24 -16.76
CA ASP A 387 2.41 16.12 -17.67
C ASP A 387 3.47 16.02 -18.76
N MET A 388 4.26 14.97 -18.78
CA MET A 388 5.15 14.63 -19.87
C MET A 388 4.53 13.61 -20.83
N LYS A 389 3.49 12.92 -20.37
CA LYS A 389 2.49 12.22 -21.18
C LYS A 389 1.11 12.62 -20.67
N ASP A 390 0.19 13.00 -21.56
CA ASP A 390 -1.15 13.43 -21.15
C ASP A 390 -2.11 12.23 -20.97
N ASP A 391 -3.32 12.48 -20.44
CA ASP A 391 -4.33 11.46 -20.16
C ASP A 391 -4.87 10.74 -21.43
N PHE A 392 -4.48 11.20 -22.62
CA PHE A 392 -4.76 10.54 -23.90
C PHE A 392 -3.54 9.76 -24.43
N GLY A 393 -2.44 9.66 -23.66
CA GLY A 393 -1.21 8.98 -24.07
C GLY A 393 -0.29 9.78 -24.98
N ARG A 394 -0.57 11.08 -25.24
CA ARG A 394 0.27 11.89 -26.12
C ARG A 394 1.49 12.41 -25.38
N LEU A 395 2.67 12.24 -26.00
CA LEU A 395 3.92 12.76 -25.49
C LEU A 395 3.93 14.29 -25.58
N ARG A 396 4.29 14.92 -24.49
CA ARG A 396 4.34 16.39 -24.37
C ARG A 396 5.75 16.95 -24.58
N PHE A 397 6.60 16.17 -25.21
CA PHE A 397 7.96 16.51 -25.65
C PHE A 397 8.28 15.79 -26.95
N VAL A 398 9.33 16.22 -27.65
CA VAL A 398 9.84 15.51 -28.84
C VAL A 398 10.84 14.45 -28.37
N PRO A 399 10.54 13.15 -28.55
CA PRO A 399 11.40 12.09 -28.05
C PRO A 399 12.64 11.85 -28.94
N ASN A 400 13.75 11.48 -28.30
CA ASN A 400 14.96 10.98 -28.96
C ASN A 400 14.96 9.46 -29.06
N ASP A 401 14.36 8.76 -28.10
CA ASP A 401 14.30 7.31 -28.03
C ASP A 401 13.54 6.71 -29.22
N PRO A 402 14.11 5.69 -29.93
CA PRO A 402 13.46 5.05 -31.08
C PRO A 402 12.16 4.35 -30.74
N LEU A 403 12.00 3.75 -29.53
CA LEU A 403 10.77 3.10 -29.09
C LEU A 403 9.66 4.15 -28.96
N LEU A 404 9.96 5.28 -28.36
CA LEU A 404 9.01 6.39 -28.18
C LEU A 404 8.60 7.03 -29.50
N ARG A 405 9.51 7.13 -30.47
CA ARG A 405 9.19 7.59 -31.83
C ARG A 405 8.28 6.63 -32.57
N ARG A 406 8.44 5.32 -32.34
CA ARG A 406 7.65 4.28 -33.02
C ARG A 406 6.24 4.14 -32.45
N MET A 407 6.11 4.14 -31.12
CA MET A 407 4.84 3.88 -30.44
C MET A 407 4.09 5.13 -30.03
N GLY A 408 4.80 6.23 -29.77
CA GLY A 408 4.24 7.45 -29.22
C GLY A 408 3.69 8.39 -30.29
N LYS A 409 2.85 9.33 -29.83
CA LYS A 409 2.33 10.44 -30.63
C LYS A 409 2.60 11.75 -29.90
N VAL A 410 3.33 12.65 -30.55
CA VAL A 410 3.65 13.98 -29.96
C VAL A 410 2.50 14.96 -30.19
N ALA A 411 2.17 15.73 -29.16
CA ALA A 411 1.19 16.83 -29.26
C ALA A 411 1.59 18.02 -28.39
N ASN A 412 1.66 19.22 -28.98
CA ASN A 412 2.04 20.46 -28.31
C ASN A 412 3.25 20.28 -27.38
N PRO A 413 4.43 19.95 -27.93
CA PRO A 413 5.57 19.58 -27.12
C PRO A 413 6.12 20.76 -26.33
N LEU A 414 6.56 20.53 -25.12
CA LEU A 414 7.36 21.43 -24.30
C LEU A 414 8.80 21.40 -24.80
N ASP A 415 9.43 22.59 -24.89
CA ASP A 415 10.89 22.72 -24.96
C ASP A 415 11.44 22.37 -23.55
N VAL A 416 11.82 21.11 -23.37
CA VAL A 416 12.20 20.54 -22.06
C VAL A 416 13.46 21.23 -21.55
N GLU A 417 14.45 21.44 -22.39
CA GLU A 417 15.74 22.03 -22.02
C GLU A 417 15.57 23.46 -21.50
N SER A 418 14.82 24.27 -22.24
CA SER A 418 14.51 25.65 -21.84
C SER A 418 13.69 25.69 -20.55
N PHE A 419 12.68 24.80 -20.40
CA PHE A 419 11.87 24.71 -19.21
C PHE A 419 12.70 24.32 -17.99
N VAL A 420 13.49 23.25 -18.10
CA VAL A 420 14.35 22.75 -17.01
C VAL A 420 15.36 23.83 -16.59
N ALA A 421 16.06 24.45 -17.55
CA ALA A 421 17.03 25.48 -17.25
C ALA A 421 16.40 26.64 -16.46
N GLN A 422 15.22 27.13 -16.91
CA GLN A 422 14.53 28.25 -16.27
C GLN A 422 14.06 27.94 -14.85
N TRP A 423 13.50 26.73 -14.64
CA TRP A 423 12.89 26.38 -13.36
C TRP A 423 13.94 25.91 -12.35
N LYS A 424 14.99 25.23 -12.81
CA LYS A 424 16.15 24.86 -11.97
C LYS A 424 16.92 26.09 -11.48
N ALA A 425 17.05 27.14 -12.31
CA ALA A 425 17.64 28.39 -11.88
C ALA A 425 16.87 29.06 -10.71
N LYS A 426 15.60 28.74 -10.55
CA LYS A 426 14.75 29.16 -9.41
C LYS A 426 14.72 28.18 -8.26
N GLY A 427 15.54 27.12 -8.29
CA GLY A 427 15.59 26.09 -7.26
C GLY A 427 14.36 25.15 -7.23
N ARG A 428 13.59 25.05 -8.31
CA ARG A 428 12.38 24.19 -8.35
C ARG A 428 12.74 22.74 -8.52
N TYR A 429 11.99 21.88 -7.82
CA TYR A 429 11.99 20.44 -7.96
C TYR A 429 10.95 20.03 -9.01
N LEU A 430 11.39 19.33 -10.05
CA LEU A 430 10.60 19.04 -11.25
C LEU A 430 10.14 17.59 -11.26
N ILE A 431 8.82 17.37 -11.30
CA ILE A 431 8.19 16.05 -11.28
C ILE A 431 7.48 15.81 -12.61
N ALA A 432 7.86 14.74 -13.31
CA ALA A 432 7.27 14.35 -14.58
C ALA A 432 6.12 13.36 -14.37
N ARG A 433 4.87 13.79 -14.60
CA ARG A 433 3.71 12.90 -14.54
C ARG A 433 3.55 12.13 -15.84
N ILE A 434 3.33 10.79 -15.70
CA ILE A 434 3.21 9.83 -16.80
C ILE A 434 2.01 8.93 -16.49
N PRO A 435 0.81 9.14 -17.07
CA PRO A 435 -0.26 8.16 -17.08
C PRO A 435 0.20 6.84 -17.72
N VAL A 436 0.09 5.70 -16.99
CA VAL A 436 0.69 4.45 -17.45
C VAL A 436 -0.29 3.60 -18.24
N PHE A 437 -1.38 3.14 -17.61
CA PHE A 437 -2.30 2.17 -18.20
C PHE A 437 -3.58 2.80 -18.78
N LYS A 438 -3.77 4.11 -18.66
CA LYS A 438 -4.77 4.87 -19.40
C LYS A 438 -4.06 5.64 -20.50
N ASP A 439 -4.14 5.14 -21.75
CA ASP A 439 -3.36 5.62 -22.88
C ASP A 439 -4.06 5.31 -24.21
N GLN A 440 -4.68 6.30 -24.83
CA GLN A 440 -5.37 6.14 -26.11
C GLN A 440 -4.39 5.81 -27.23
N VAL A 441 -3.20 6.39 -27.24
CA VAL A 441 -2.21 6.22 -28.32
C VAL A 441 -1.75 4.77 -28.38
N VAL A 442 -1.38 4.20 -27.22
CA VAL A 442 -0.95 2.78 -27.13
C VAL A 442 -2.13 1.81 -27.22
N TYR A 443 -3.32 2.21 -26.76
CA TYR A 443 -4.55 1.45 -26.93
C TYR A 443 -4.89 1.25 -28.41
N GLU A 444 -4.75 2.29 -29.26
CA GLU A 444 -5.03 2.24 -30.69
C GLU A 444 -3.86 1.67 -31.52
N TYR A 445 -2.68 1.51 -30.89
CA TYR A 445 -1.47 1.06 -31.58
C TYR A 445 -1.62 -0.35 -32.16
N ASP A 446 -1.24 -0.51 -33.43
CA ASP A 446 -1.20 -1.79 -34.16
C ASP A 446 -2.52 -2.59 -34.00
N GLY A 447 -3.66 -1.94 -34.29
CA GLY A 447 -4.99 -2.54 -34.23
C GLY A 447 -5.46 -2.93 -32.82
N GLY A 448 -4.98 -2.23 -31.79
CA GLY A 448 -5.34 -2.51 -30.39
C GLY A 448 -4.53 -3.65 -29.76
N LYS A 449 -3.30 -3.85 -30.24
CA LYS A 449 -2.38 -4.89 -29.77
C LYS A 449 -2.28 -4.93 -28.25
N TYR A 450 -2.20 -3.76 -27.61
CA TYR A 450 -2.00 -3.61 -26.16
C TYR A 450 -3.28 -3.20 -25.41
N ALA A 451 -4.40 -3.07 -26.09
CA ALA A 451 -5.66 -2.72 -25.44
C ALA A 451 -6.15 -3.81 -24.48
N VAL A 452 -6.76 -3.41 -23.37
CA VAL A 452 -7.67 -4.30 -22.63
C VAL A 452 -8.71 -4.79 -23.64
N TRP A 453 -9.09 -6.07 -23.57
CA TRP A 453 -9.88 -6.72 -24.60
C TRP A 453 -11.28 -7.05 -24.12
N ASP A 454 -12.29 -6.82 -24.95
CA ASP A 454 -13.65 -7.27 -24.66
C ASP A 454 -13.79 -8.74 -25.07
N SER A 455 -14.04 -9.60 -24.08
CA SER A 455 -14.14 -11.05 -24.30
C SER A 455 -15.42 -11.46 -25.03
N VAL A 456 -16.44 -10.58 -25.05
CA VAL A 456 -17.72 -10.80 -25.75
C VAL A 456 -17.67 -10.23 -27.16
N GLU A 457 -17.30 -8.96 -27.30
CA GLU A 457 -17.28 -8.26 -28.59
C GLU A 457 -16.05 -8.62 -29.44
N GLN A 458 -15.05 -9.30 -28.88
CA GLN A 458 -13.78 -9.66 -29.53
C GLN A 458 -13.09 -8.45 -30.16
N ALA A 459 -13.06 -7.34 -29.42
CA ALA A 459 -12.53 -6.03 -29.82
C ALA A 459 -11.81 -5.35 -28.65
N PRO A 460 -11.07 -4.26 -28.87
CA PRO A 460 -10.55 -3.43 -27.80
C PRO A 460 -11.66 -2.91 -26.87
N TRP A 461 -11.56 -3.22 -25.57
CA TRP A 461 -12.60 -2.96 -24.58
C TRP A 461 -12.76 -1.46 -24.29
N ARG A 462 -14.00 -1.03 -24.21
CA ARG A 462 -14.39 0.29 -23.69
C ARG A 462 -15.56 0.13 -22.75
N GLY A 463 -15.50 0.83 -21.60
CA GLY A 463 -16.59 0.87 -20.64
C GLY A 463 -17.86 1.44 -21.27
N VAL A 464 -19.00 0.87 -20.90
CA VAL A 464 -20.34 1.35 -21.27
C VAL A 464 -20.96 2.05 -20.07
N VAL A 465 -21.61 3.17 -20.30
CA VAL A 465 -22.38 3.90 -19.29
C VAL A 465 -23.77 4.22 -19.84
N THR A 466 -24.81 3.88 -19.07
CA THR A 466 -26.19 4.20 -19.42
C THR A 466 -26.59 5.53 -18.80
N ARG A 467 -27.02 6.48 -19.63
CA ARG A 467 -27.54 7.77 -19.21
C ARG A 467 -29.05 7.79 -19.31
N LYS A 468 -29.72 8.29 -18.28
CA LYS A 468 -31.15 8.61 -18.36
C LYS A 468 -31.33 9.85 -19.22
N LEU A 469 -32.08 9.75 -20.29
CA LEU A 469 -32.46 10.91 -21.10
C LEU A 469 -33.46 11.79 -20.31
N PRO A 470 -33.42 13.12 -20.51
CA PRO A 470 -34.48 13.98 -20.02
C PRO A 470 -35.82 13.49 -20.54
N PRO A 471 -36.90 13.58 -19.75
CA PRO A 471 -38.23 13.23 -20.25
C PRO A 471 -38.53 14.03 -21.52
N ALA A 472 -39.04 13.33 -22.53
CA ALA A 472 -39.45 13.97 -23.78
C ALA A 472 -40.36 15.16 -23.47
N PRO A 473 -40.20 16.31 -24.14
CA PRO A 473 -41.08 17.43 -23.93
C PRO A 473 -42.50 16.96 -24.17
N THR A 474 -43.37 17.08 -23.15
CA THR A 474 -44.78 16.79 -23.28
C THR A 474 -45.36 17.80 -24.27
N VAL A 475 -45.65 17.32 -25.47
CA VAL A 475 -46.41 18.12 -26.46
C VAL A 475 -47.80 18.36 -25.83
N PRO A 476 -48.24 19.59 -25.64
CA PRO A 476 -49.57 19.84 -25.13
C PRO A 476 -50.58 19.17 -26.07
N ALA A 477 -51.47 18.36 -25.51
CA ALA A 477 -52.56 17.79 -26.30
C ALA A 477 -53.39 18.94 -26.93
N PRO A 478 -53.79 18.85 -28.20
CA PRO A 478 -54.62 19.85 -28.81
C PRO A 478 -55.93 19.94 -28.01
N SER A 479 -56.28 21.16 -27.59
CA SER A 479 -57.50 21.48 -26.87
C SER A 479 -58.72 21.22 -27.77
N GLY A 480 -59.21 19.97 -27.72
CA GLY A 480 -60.46 19.58 -28.36
C GLY A 480 -61.54 19.42 -27.30
N THR A 481 -62.55 20.34 -27.31
CA THR A 481 -63.75 20.29 -26.49
C THR A 481 -64.61 19.10 -26.86
N GLY A 482 -64.75 18.12 -25.94
CA GLY A 482 -65.81 17.11 -26.00
C GLY A 482 -65.98 16.47 -24.62
N PRO A 483 -67.23 16.35 -24.06
CA PRO A 483 -67.41 15.83 -22.71
C PRO A 483 -67.41 14.29 -22.66
N GLY A 484 -66.65 13.71 -21.76
CA GLY A 484 -66.92 12.43 -21.13
C GLY A 484 -66.19 11.20 -21.70
N LEU A 485 -65.09 10.88 -21.06
CA LEU A 485 -64.72 9.55 -20.65
C LEU A 485 -63.54 9.73 -19.69
N SER A 486 -63.64 9.21 -18.48
CA SER A 486 -62.60 9.24 -17.48
C SER A 486 -61.34 8.51 -18.03
N GLU A 487 -60.32 9.29 -18.40
CA GLU A 487 -59.00 8.73 -18.76
C GLU A 487 -58.37 8.06 -17.53
N LEU A 488 -58.17 6.77 -17.68
CA LEU A 488 -57.26 6.04 -16.80
C LEU A 488 -55.89 6.73 -16.87
N PRO A 489 -55.17 6.95 -15.73
CA PRO A 489 -53.85 7.55 -15.74
C PRO A 489 -52.92 6.70 -16.63
N SER A 490 -52.31 7.33 -17.62
CA SER A 490 -51.33 6.70 -18.48
C SER A 490 -50.22 6.08 -17.59
N PRO A 491 -49.78 4.86 -17.87
CA PRO A 491 -48.69 4.27 -17.11
C PRO A 491 -47.49 5.22 -17.17
N PRO A 492 -46.71 5.34 -16.07
CA PRO A 492 -45.53 6.21 -16.06
C PRO A 492 -44.62 5.84 -17.23
N ALA A 493 -44.25 6.84 -18.03
CA ALA A 493 -43.39 6.65 -19.17
C ALA A 493 -42.08 5.97 -18.69
N THR A 494 -41.75 4.84 -19.30
CA THR A 494 -40.47 4.16 -19.03
C THR A 494 -39.35 5.16 -19.29
N PRO A 495 -38.43 5.38 -18.34
CA PRO A 495 -37.31 6.30 -18.56
C PRO A 495 -36.56 5.88 -19.82
N GLN A 496 -36.46 6.76 -20.80
CA GLN A 496 -35.60 6.50 -21.96
C GLN A 496 -34.14 6.55 -21.48
N THR A 497 -33.38 5.52 -21.81
CA THR A 497 -31.95 5.43 -21.50
C THR A 497 -31.17 5.31 -22.79
N GLU A 498 -30.02 5.96 -22.85
CA GLU A 498 -29.06 5.87 -23.94
C GLU A 498 -27.74 5.32 -23.39
N SER A 499 -27.14 4.35 -24.08
CA SER A 499 -25.84 3.80 -23.71
C SER A 499 -24.74 4.48 -24.49
N ASP A 500 -23.78 5.06 -23.78
CA ASP A 500 -22.60 5.73 -24.32
C ASP A 500 -21.33 4.94 -24.01
N LEU A 501 -20.34 5.02 -24.91
CA LEU A 501 -18.99 4.51 -24.62
C LEU A 501 -18.20 5.53 -23.79
N MET A 502 -17.62 5.07 -22.70
CA MET A 502 -16.71 5.89 -21.87
C MET A 502 -15.50 6.36 -22.70
N LYS A 503 -15.06 7.59 -22.45
CA LYS A 503 -13.84 8.17 -23.09
C LYS A 503 -12.58 7.77 -22.32
N GLU A 504 -12.50 6.50 -21.93
CA GLU A 504 -11.35 5.92 -21.25
C GLU A 504 -10.78 4.78 -22.09
N TYR A 505 -9.48 4.81 -22.31
CA TYR A 505 -8.75 3.90 -23.18
C TYR A 505 -7.70 3.19 -22.34
N TRP A 506 -7.97 1.95 -21.97
CA TRP A 506 -7.14 1.17 -21.06
C TRP A 506 -6.25 0.20 -21.84
N VAL A 507 -4.96 0.23 -21.56
CA VAL A 507 -4.01 -0.76 -22.05
C VAL A 507 -3.80 -1.85 -21.03
N ASP A 508 -3.40 -3.04 -21.48
CA ASP A 508 -3.24 -4.23 -20.66
C ASP A 508 -2.06 -4.10 -19.68
N PRO A 509 -2.30 -4.05 -18.35
CA PRO A 509 -1.25 -3.85 -17.36
C PRO A 509 -0.24 -5.01 -17.24
N TYR A 510 -0.54 -6.16 -17.86
CA TYR A 510 0.37 -7.30 -17.87
C TYR A 510 1.40 -7.24 -19.01
N SER A 511 1.30 -6.26 -19.93
CA SER A 511 2.19 -6.15 -21.08
C SER A 511 3.53 -5.51 -20.73
N GLU A 512 4.61 -6.27 -20.85
CA GLU A 512 5.98 -5.80 -20.67
C GLU A 512 6.40 -4.78 -21.74
N ASP A 513 5.84 -4.81 -22.93
CA ASP A 513 6.08 -3.79 -23.96
C ASP A 513 5.53 -2.42 -23.51
N VAL A 514 4.36 -2.42 -22.85
CA VAL A 514 3.77 -1.21 -22.25
C VAL A 514 4.64 -0.71 -21.09
N TRP A 515 5.20 -1.61 -20.29
CA TRP A 515 6.14 -1.26 -19.22
C TRP A 515 7.39 -0.59 -19.76
N ALA A 516 8.02 -1.21 -20.77
CA ALA A 516 9.23 -0.69 -21.42
C ALA A 516 8.99 0.70 -22.06
N TYR A 517 7.83 0.90 -22.68
CA TYR A 517 7.45 2.20 -23.25
C TYR A 517 7.37 3.29 -22.19
N ASN A 518 6.71 3.06 -21.07
CA ASN A 518 6.57 4.05 -20.00
C ASN A 518 7.91 4.31 -19.26
N VAL A 519 8.72 3.28 -19.07
CA VAL A 519 10.06 3.42 -18.48
C VAL A 519 11.01 4.16 -19.41
N ALA A 520 10.91 3.98 -20.73
CA ALA A 520 11.68 4.77 -21.71
C ALA A 520 11.32 6.26 -21.64
N ILE A 521 10.03 6.62 -21.50
CA ILE A 521 9.61 8.01 -21.27
C ILE A 521 10.27 8.56 -19.98
N ALA A 522 10.18 7.80 -18.89
CA ALA A 522 10.75 8.19 -17.61
C ALA A 522 12.26 8.46 -17.71
N ASN A 523 13.02 7.54 -18.30
CA ASN A 523 14.46 7.66 -18.43
C ASN A 523 14.87 8.83 -19.31
N GLU A 524 14.17 9.07 -20.45
CA GLU A 524 14.49 10.21 -21.32
C GLU A 524 14.25 11.54 -20.59
N ILE A 525 13.16 11.66 -19.85
CA ILE A 525 12.83 12.91 -19.14
C ILE A 525 13.75 13.16 -17.95
N ILE A 526 14.14 12.13 -17.20
CA ILE A 526 15.14 12.25 -16.14
C ILE A 526 16.50 12.67 -16.72
N ALA A 527 16.93 12.04 -17.82
CA ALA A 527 18.18 12.42 -18.51
C ALA A 527 18.16 13.88 -19.01
N ARG A 528 16.98 14.45 -19.24
CA ARG A 528 16.79 15.86 -19.65
C ARG A 528 16.59 16.82 -18.47
N GLY A 529 16.73 16.35 -17.23
CA GLY A 529 16.89 17.16 -16.02
C GLY A 529 15.68 17.27 -15.10
N PHE A 530 14.63 16.46 -15.27
CA PHE A 530 13.62 16.29 -14.24
C PHE A 530 14.20 15.53 -13.04
N ASP A 531 13.67 15.79 -11.84
CA ASP A 531 14.17 15.19 -10.58
C ASP A 531 13.47 13.90 -10.22
N GLU A 532 12.19 13.77 -10.59
CA GLU A 532 11.30 12.70 -10.16
C GLU A 532 10.34 12.30 -11.26
N VAL A 533 9.99 11.02 -11.32
CA VAL A 533 8.93 10.50 -12.18
C VAL A 533 7.72 10.14 -11.33
N GLN A 534 6.54 10.61 -11.74
CA GLN A 534 5.27 10.27 -11.11
C GLN A 534 4.41 9.44 -12.07
N PHE A 535 4.17 8.19 -11.70
CA PHE A 535 3.29 7.30 -12.43
C PHE A 535 1.86 7.43 -11.95
N ASP A 536 0.99 7.88 -12.83
CA ASP A 536 -0.45 7.89 -12.61
C ASP A 536 -1.14 6.80 -13.42
N TYR A 537 -2.39 6.49 -13.09
CA TYR A 537 -3.16 5.39 -13.69
C TYR A 537 -2.43 4.04 -13.68
N ILE A 538 -1.63 3.78 -12.64
CA ILE A 538 -1.06 2.45 -12.37
C ILE A 538 -2.12 1.59 -11.70
N ARG A 539 -3.18 1.31 -12.41
CA ARG A 539 -4.34 0.57 -11.92
C ARG A 539 -5.10 -0.09 -13.06
N PHE A 540 -5.97 -1.01 -12.69
CA PHE A 540 -6.93 -1.62 -13.59
C PHE A 540 -8.18 -0.74 -13.76
N PRO A 541 -8.92 -0.86 -14.87
CA PRO A 541 -10.23 -0.24 -15.02
C PRO A 541 -11.20 -0.75 -13.96
N THR A 542 -12.06 0.14 -13.45
CA THR A 542 -13.02 -0.16 -12.39
C THR A 542 -14.45 0.20 -12.76
N ASP A 543 -14.63 0.94 -13.85
CA ASP A 543 -15.88 1.57 -14.23
C ASP A 543 -16.33 1.06 -15.61
N GLY A 544 -17.65 1.04 -15.81
CA GLY A 544 -18.31 0.52 -16.99
C GLY A 544 -19.26 -0.62 -16.63
N GLU A 545 -20.50 -0.57 -17.15
CA GLU A 545 -21.50 -1.61 -16.92
C GLU A 545 -21.09 -2.98 -17.50
N ASN A 546 -20.17 -2.96 -18.48
CA ASN A 546 -19.58 -4.14 -19.11
C ASN A 546 -18.17 -4.47 -18.59
N ILE A 547 -17.84 -4.08 -17.36
CA ILE A 547 -16.48 -4.30 -16.78
C ILE A 547 -16.12 -5.80 -16.70
N ASP A 548 -17.11 -6.67 -16.53
CA ASP A 548 -16.90 -8.11 -16.47
C ASP A 548 -16.48 -8.71 -17.82
N ASN A 549 -16.68 -7.99 -18.94
CA ASN A 549 -16.18 -8.39 -20.26
C ASN A 549 -14.69 -8.08 -20.45
N ALA A 550 -14.10 -7.23 -19.60
CA ALA A 550 -12.70 -6.84 -19.70
C ALA A 550 -11.77 -8.02 -19.45
N SER A 551 -10.97 -8.36 -20.42
CA SER A 551 -9.99 -9.44 -20.39
C SER A 551 -8.59 -8.95 -20.74
N TYR A 552 -7.58 -9.71 -20.34
CA TYR A 552 -6.18 -9.30 -20.38
C TYR A 552 -5.37 -10.35 -21.15
N ARG A 553 -5.03 -10.04 -22.39
CA ARG A 553 -4.37 -10.97 -23.32
C ARG A 553 -2.89 -11.20 -23.00
N TRP A 554 -2.27 -10.30 -22.24
CA TRP A 554 -0.87 -10.36 -21.83
C TRP A 554 -0.68 -10.95 -20.44
N ARG A 555 -1.76 -11.41 -19.80
CA ARG A 555 -1.74 -12.03 -18.49
C ARG A 555 -1.09 -13.40 -18.55
N ASP A 556 0.04 -13.56 -17.87
CA ASP A 556 0.68 -14.85 -17.70
C ASP A 556 -0.01 -15.69 -16.61
N PRO A 557 0.06 -17.04 -16.68
CA PRO A 557 -0.57 -17.92 -15.68
C PRO A 557 -0.13 -17.62 -14.26
N GLY A 558 -1.08 -17.59 -13.32
CA GLY A 558 -0.83 -17.35 -11.90
C GLY A 558 -0.68 -15.88 -11.51
N MET A 559 -0.68 -14.93 -12.45
CA MET A 559 -0.67 -13.51 -12.16
C MET A 559 -2.07 -13.00 -11.80
N ASP A 560 -2.16 -12.15 -10.81
CA ASP A 560 -3.34 -11.35 -10.48
C ASP A 560 -3.08 -9.85 -10.74
N LYS A 561 -4.03 -8.98 -10.38
CA LYS A 561 -3.91 -7.54 -10.58
C LYS A 561 -2.76 -6.93 -9.75
N GLU A 562 -2.61 -7.37 -8.52
CA GLU A 562 -1.57 -6.86 -7.62
C GLU A 562 -0.18 -7.29 -8.09
N SER A 563 -0.01 -8.54 -8.49
CA SER A 563 1.27 -9.03 -9.01
C SER A 563 1.68 -8.35 -10.32
N ALA A 564 0.71 -7.98 -11.18
CA ALA A 564 1.01 -7.21 -12.39
C ALA A 564 1.58 -5.83 -12.07
N LEU A 565 0.94 -5.09 -11.15
CA LEU A 565 1.42 -3.75 -10.77
C LEU A 565 2.75 -3.81 -10.01
N ALA A 566 2.93 -4.80 -9.13
CA ALA A 566 4.20 -5.03 -8.44
C ALA A 566 5.32 -5.38 -9.44
N SER A 567 5.05 -6.23 -10.42
CA SER A 567 6.02 -6.59 -11.48
C SER A 567 6.40 -5.38 -12.33
N PHE A 568 5.43 -4.54 -12.71
CA PHE A 568 5.70 -3.28 -13.41
C PHE A 568 6.60 -2.35 -12.57
N LEU A 569 6.26 -2.14 -11.29
CA LEU A 569 7.02 -1.23 -10.44
C LEU A 569 8.41 -1.78 -10.08
N SER A 570 8.56 -3.10 -9.95
CA SER A 570 9.88 -3.74 -9.83
C SER A 570 10.73 -3.45 -11.07
N TYR A 571 10.17 -3.68 -12.26
CA TYR A 571 10.82 -3.36 -13.52
C TYR A 571 11.19 -1.87 -13.63
N ALA A 572 10.28 -0.98 -13.24
CA ALA A 572 10.54 0.46 -13.23
C ALA A 572 11.68 0.82 -12.26
N ARG A 573 11.66 0.25 -11.03
CA ARG A 573 12.71 0.53 -10.03
C ARG A 573 14.09 0.06 -10.46
N GLU A 574 14.18 -1.07 -11.14
CA GLU A 574 15.45 -1.62 -11.66
C GLU A 574 16.04 -0.77 -12.79
N ASN A 575 15.17 -0.08 -13.56
CA ASN A 575 15.58 0.64 -14.77
C ASN A 575 15.58 2.17 -14.63
N ILE A 576 15.09 2.75 -13.53
CA ILE A 576 15.02 4.21 -13.31
C ILE A 576 15.90 4.59 -12.13
N ALA A 577 16.94 5.40 -12.37
CA ALA A 577 17.87 5.89 -11.36
C ALA A 577 17.45 7.29 -10.83
N ALA A 578 16.18 7.43 -10.43
CA ALA A 578 15.60 8.67 -9.89
C ALA A 578 14.45 8.33 -8.92
N PRO A 579 13.95 9.26 -8.10
CA PRO A 579 12.74 9.10 -7.33
C PRO A 579 11.56 8.65 -8.18
N ILE A 580 10.83 7.63 -7.72
CA ILE A 580 9.57 7.17 -8.31
C ILE A 580 8.44 7.49 -7.35
N SER A 581 7.47 8.26 -7.79
CA SER A 581 6.19 8.48 -7.12
C SER A 581 5.05 7.79 -7.87
N ILE A 582 3.99 7.46 -7.13
CA ILE A 582 2.77 6.88 -7.70
C ILE A 582 1.53 7.56 -7.15
N ASP A 583 0.53 7.71 -8.02
CA ASP A 583 -0.78 8.20 -7.64
C ASP A 583 -1.71 7.02 -7.31
N ILE A 584 -2.41 7.12 -6.18
CA ILE A 584 -3.38 6.11 -5.76
C ILE A 584 -4.75 6.74 -5.47
N TYR A 585 -5.80 5.95 -5.62
CA TYR A 585 -7.12 6.37 -5.16
C TYR A 585 -7.11 6.69 -3.66
N GLY A 586 -7.78 7.77 -3.26
CA GLY A 586 -7.89 8.17 -1.87
C GLY A 586 -8.47 7.08 -0.97
N ALA A 587 -9.46 6.32 -1.44
CA ALA A 587 -10.03 5.19 -0.72
C ALA A 587 -9.00 4.08 -0.42
N ASN A 588 -8.02 3.86 -1.31
CA ASN A 588 -6.95 2.89 -1.09
C ASN A 588 -5.94 3.37 -0.02
N GLY A 589 -5.84 4.67 0.21
CA GLY A 589 -5.11 5.26 1.33
C GLY A 589 -5.85 5.21 2.67
N TRP A 590 -7.17 4.94 2.65
CA TRP A 590 -8.00 4.80 3.84
C TRP A 590 -8.16 3.34 4.29
N TYR A 591 -8.27 2.42 3.35
CA TYR A 591 -8.62 1.03 3.60
C TYR A 591 -7.63 0.08 2.91
N ARG A 592 -7.32 -1.05 3.56
CA ARG A 592 -6.61 -2.15 2.90
C ARG A 592 -7.52 -2.87 1.90
N SER A 593 -7.88 -2.21 0.81
CA SER A 593 -8.87 -2.71 -0.14
C SER A 593 -8.48 -2.54 -1.62
N GLY A 594 -7.19 -2.53 -1.91
CA GLY A 594 -6.66 -2.29 -3.26
C GLY A 594 -7.06 -3.28 -4.35
N VAL A 595 -7.75 -4.36 -4.02
CA VAL A 595 -8.05 -5.50 -4.92
C VAL A 595 -8.77 -5.10 -6.20
N ARG A 596 -9.74 -4.19 -6.13
CA ARG A 596 -10.51 -3.75 -7.29
C ARG A 596 -9.62 -3.06 -8.33
N THR A 597 -8.69 -2.23 -7.86
CA THR A 597 -7.76 -1.46 -8.70
C THR A 597 -6.43 -2.17 -8.93
N GLY A 598 -6.06 -3.12 -8.08
CA GLY A 598 -4.73 -3.69 -7.97
C GLY A 598 -3.77 -2.86 -7.10
N GLN A 599 -4.21 -1.69 -6.58
CA GLN A 599 -3.36 -0.77 -5.81
C GLN A 599 -3.31 -1.16 -4.33
N ASP A 600 -2.51 -2.15 -3.99
CA ASP A 600 -2.16 -2.46 -2.62
C ASP A 600 -1.03 -1.56 -2.12
N VAL A 601 -1.32 -0.70 -1.16
CA VAL A 601 -0.36 0.31 -0.66
C VAL A 601 0.89 -0.34 -0.04
N GLU A 602 0.72 -1.38 0.75
CA GLU A 602 1.85 -2.07 1.40
C GLU A 602 2.76 -2.76 0.40
N LEU A 603 2.17 -3.45 -0.57
CA LEU A 603 2.90 -4.14 -1.64
C LEU A 603 3.65 -3.14 -2.54
N LEU A 604 2.96 -2.10 -3.01
CA LEU A 604 3.53 -1.11 -3.92
C LEU A 604 4.62 -0.24 -3.27
N ALA A 605 4.52 0.02 -1.96
CA ALA A 605 5.52 0.76 -1.19
C ALA A 605 6.93 0.14 -1.22
N LYS A 606 7.04 -1.14 -1.57
CA LYS A 606 8.34 -1.83 -1.72
C LYS A 606 9.18 -1.24 -2.86
N TYR A 607 8.54 -0.77 -3.93
CA TYR A 607 9.18 -0.42 -5.20
C TYR A 607 9.28 1.09 -5.46
N VAL A 608 8.58 1.92 -4.71
CA VAL A 608 8.49 3.37 -4.94
C VAL A 608 9.04 4.18 -3.78
N ASP A 609 9.36 5.44 -4.02
CA ASP A 609 9.88 6.36 -3.00
C ASP A 609 8.78 7.24 -2.40
N VAL A 610 7.73 7.53 -3.18
CA VAL A 610 6.62 8.39 -2.80
C VAL A 610 5.29 7.76 -3.18
N ILE A 611 4.29 7.86 -2.30
CA ILE A 611 2.89 7.56 -2.60
C ILE A 611 2.08 8.84 -2.46
N CYS A 612 1.30 9.16 -3.50
CA CYS A 612 0.48 10.36 -3.60
C CYS A 612 -1.02 9.97 -3.58
N PRO A 613 -1.65 9.85 -2.40
CA PRO A 613 -3.08 9.55 -2.33
C PRO A 613 -3.92 10.75 -2.78
N MET A 614 -4.88 10.51 -3.66
CA MET A 614 -5.84 11.50 -4.15
C MET A 614 -7.00 11.64 -3.16
N LEU A 615 -6.75 12.29 -2.02
CA LEU A 615 -7.69 12.42 -0.91
C LEU A 615 -8.75 13.51 -1.14
N TYR A 616 -9.22 13.70 -2.38
CA TYR A 616 -10.17 14.77 -2.72
C TYR A 616 -11.52 14.56 -2.01
N PRO A 617 -11.95 15.46 -1.11
CA PRO A 617 -13.20 15.31 -0.39
C PRO A 617 -14.44 15.16 -1.30
N SER A 618 -14.41 15.77 -2.49
CA SER A 618 -15.47 15.65 -3.49
C SER A 618 -15.60 14.26 -4.13
N HIS A 619 -14.58 13.39 -3.99
CA HIS A 619 -14.54 12.05 -4.57
C HIS A 619 -14.93 10.95 -3.56
N PHE A 620 -15.07 11.30 -2.29
CA PHE A 620 -15.62 10.39 -1.28
C PHE A 620 -17.14 10.45 -1.29
N GLU A 621 -17.79 9.34 -0.92
CA GLU A 621 -19.24 9.27 -0.79
C GLU A 621 -19.76 10.40 0.10
N GLN A 622 -20.97 10.89 -0.20
CA GLN A 622 -21.52 12.06 0.48
C GLN A 622 -21.63 11.90 2.00
N ASP A 623 -21.94 10.71 2.45
CA ASP A 623 -22.09 10.32 3.86
C ASP A 623 -20.75 9.87 4.49
N PHE A 624 -19.65 9.89 3.74
CA PHE A 624 -18.33 9.59 4.28
C PHE A 624 -17.97 10.60 5.37
N LEU A 625 -17.62 10.13 6.56
CA LEU A 625 -17.43 10.92 7.79
C LEU A 625 -18.69 11.67 8.28
N ALA A 626 -19.88 11.17 7.97
CA ALA A 626 -21.15 11.82 8.34
C ALA A 626 -21.36 12.03 9.86
N GLN A 627 -20.66 11.24 10.70
CA GLN A 627 -20.70 11.38 12.16
C GLN A 627 -19.75 12.46 12.71
N SER A 628 -19.03 13.16 11.84
CA SER A 628 -18.18 14.30 12.20
C SER A 628 -18.82 15.60 11.73
N PRO A 629 -18.49 16.77 12.36
CA PRO A 629 -18.95 18.06 11.84
C PRO A 629 -18.56 18.21 10.36
N ALA A 630 -19.56 18.56 9.53
CA ALA A 630 -19.38 18.61 8.06
C ALA A 630 -18.26 19.59 7.65
N THR A 631 -18.10 20.69 8.37
CA THR A 631 -17.04 21.67 8.11
C THR A 631 -15.62 21.16 8.41
N GLU A 632 -15.48 20.11 9.22
CA GLU A 632 -14.17 19.50 9.53
C GLU A 632 -13.80 18.35 8.58
N ARG A 633 -14.73 17.94 7.71
CA ARG A 633 -14.52 16.80 6.80
C ARG A 633 -13.26 16.94 5.94
N PRO A 634 -12.92 18.08 5.31
CA PRO A 634 -11.69 18.25 4.56
C PRO A 634 -10.44 18.02 5.42
N TYR A 635 -10.38 18.63 6.61
CA TYR A 635 -9.29 18.42 7.55
C TYR A 635 -9.11 16.93 7.90
N ARG A 636 -10.20 16.26 8.30
CA ARG A 636 -10.16 14.85 8.74
C ARG A 636 -9.79 13.90 7.62
N ILE A 637 -10.24 14.15 6.40
CA ILE A 637 -9.88 13.33 5.23
C ILE A 637 -8.37 13.37 5.02
N TYR A 638 -7.76 14.54 5.06
CA TYR A 638 -6.32 14.68 4.86
C TYR A 638 -5.51 14.21 6.06
N HIS A 639 -5.89 14.58 7.27
CA HIS A 639 -5.19 14.18 8.49
C HIS A 639 -5.15 12.66 8.63
N ILE A 640 -6.32 12.03 8.68
CA ILE A 640 -6.44 10.59 8.91
C ILE A 640 -5.96 9.80 7.68
N GLY A 641 -6.36 10.21 6.47
CA GLY A 641 -5.99 9.50 5.24
C GLY A 641 -4.49 9.49 4.99
N THR A 642 -3.79 10.59 5.25
CA THR A 642 -2.33 10.67 5.12
C THR A 642 -1.63 9.75 6.13
N LEU A 643 -2.06 9.80 7.40
CA LEU A 643 -1.52 8.92 8.44
C LEU A 643 -1.78 7.45 8.14
N ARG A 644 -3.01 7.07 7.77
CA ARG A 644 -3.34 5.68 7.42
C ARG A 644 -2.52 5.18 6.23
N THR A 645 -2.38 5.98 5.17
CA THR A 645 -1.51 5.65 4.03
C THR A 645 -0.07 5.39 4.47
N TYR A 646 0.46 6.23 5.35
CA TYR A 646 1.83 6.10 5.86
C TYR A 646 2.03 4.81 6.69
N TYR A 647 1.09 4.48 7.57
CA TYR A 647 1.15 3.25 8.37
C TYR A 647 0.94 2.00 7.49
N MET A 648 0.01 2.02 6.53
CA MET A 648 -0.14 0.93 5.57
C MET A 648 1.12 0.70 4.73
N ALA A 649 1.81 1.78 4.34
CA ALA A 649 3.10 1.70 3.66
C ALA A 649 4.27 1.29 4.57
N ARG A 650 4.01 0.92 5.81
CA ARG A 650 5.01 0.53 6.82
C ARG A 650 6.10 1.58 7.01
N LYS A 651 5.74 2.87 6.94
CA LYS A 651 6.66 4.02 7.04
C LYS A 651 7.83 4.00 6.04
N ARG A 652 7.72 3.22 4.97
CA ARG A 652 8.81 3.00 3.98
C ARG A 652 8.97 4.15 3.00
N VAL A 653 7.91 4.91 2.74
CA VAL A 653 7.84 5.91 1.67
C VAL A 653 7.46 7.29 2.20
N VAL A 654 7.70 8.30 1.38
CA VAL A 654 7.08 9.61 1.55
C VAL A 654 5.61 9.51 1.18
N VAL A 655 4.72 10.02 2.01
CA VAL A 655 3.31 10.19 1.63
C VAL A 655 3.08 11.68 1.35
N ARG A 656 2.77 11.99 0.09
CA ARG A 656 2.59 13.35 -0.43
C ARG A 656 1.22 13.48 -1.07
N PRO A 657 0.14 13.72 -0.28
CA PRO A 657 -1.22 13.75 -0.81
C PRO A 657 -1.43 14.87 -1.82
N TYR A 658 -2.33 14.61 -2.76
CA TYR A 658 -2.90 15.66 -3.61
C TYR A 658 -4.00 16.40 -2.86
N VAL A 659 -3.87 17.73 -2.75
CA VAL A 659 -4.81 18.66 -2.11
C VAL A 659 -5.79 19.19 -3.16
N GLN A 660 -7.10 19.14 -2.86
CA GLN A 660 -8.15 19.57 -3.78
C GLN A 660 -8.22 21.09 -3.89
N ALA A 661 -7.52 21.66 -4.88
CA ALA A 661 -7.60 23.10 -5.21
C ALA A 661 -8.62 23.35 -6.33
N PHE A 662 -9.74 22.62 -6.39
CA PHE A 662 -10.79 22.76 -7.40
C PHE A 662 -12.17 22.54 -6.83
N TYR A 663 -13.15 23.25 -7.40
CA TYR A 663 -14.57 23.02 -7.11
C TYR A 663 -15.13 21.94 -8.03
N MET A 664 -15.90 21.00 -7.46
CA MET A 664 -16.66 20.02 -8.19
C MET A 664 -18.17 20.24 -7.95
N ASN A 665 -18.99 20.10 -8.99
CA ASN A 665 -20.46 20.30 -8.86
C ASN A 665 -21.14 19.08 -8.18
N VAL A 666 -20.66 18.71 -7.00
CA VAL A 666 -21.26 17.69 -6.12
C VAL A 666 -21.95 18.38 -4.93
N LYS A 667 -22.86 17.67 -4.26
CA LYS A 667 -23.67 18.27 -3.19
C LYS A 667 -22.84 18.83 -2.06
N TYR A 668 -21.76 18.12 -1.66
CA TYR A 668 -20.90 18.56 -0.58
C TYR A 668 -20.14 19.85 -0.95
N ASP A 669 -19.48 19.89 -2.11
CA ASP A 669 -18.73 21.07 -2.55
C ASP A 669 -19.65 22.28 -2.76
N ARG A 670 -20.85 22.09 -3.32
CA ARG A 670 -21.84 23.19 -3.47
C ARG A 670 -22.14 23.89 -2.15
N GLN A 671 -22.11 23.16 -1.04
CA GLN A 671 -22.46 23.70 0.27
C GLN A 671 -21.25 24.25 1.04
N TYR A 672 -20.07 23.64 0.93
CA TYR A 672 -18.96 23.88 1.83
C TYR A 672 -17.68 24.37 1.16
N TYR A 673 -17.55 24.28 -0.19
CA TYR A 673 -16.31 24.69 -0.86
C TYR A 673 -16.14 26.21 -0.81
N ASN A 674 -15.06 26.65 -0.17
CA ASN A 674 -14.63 28.04 -0.04
C ASN A 674 -13.12 28.10 0.26
N LEU A 675 -12.58 29.31 0.45
CA LEU A 675 -11.16 29.50 0.77
C LEU A 675 -10.72 28.71 2.03
N ASP A 676 -11.58 28.64 3.05
CA ASP A 676 -11.26 27.90 4.28
C ASP A 676 -11.26 26.37 4.07
N TYR A 677 -11.95 25.90 3.05
CA TYR A 677 -11.94 24.49 2.66
C TYR A 677 -10.52 24.00 2.34
N VAL A 678 -9.82 24.71 1.44
CA VAL A 678 -8.43 24.37 1.05
C VAL A 678 -7.47 24.57 2.24
N LYS A 679 -7.66 25.60 3.08
CA LYS A 679 -6.86 25.78 4.28
C LYS A 679 -7.02 24.62 5.28
N ARG A 680 -8.23 24.07 5.41
CA ARG A 680 -8.48 22.89 6.28
C ARG A 680 -7.82 21.63 5.74
N GLU A 681 -7.78 21.45 4.45
CA GLU A 681 -7.03 20.35 3.82
C GLU A 681 -5.54 20.44 4.14
N VAL A 682 -4.96 21.63 3.94
CA VAL A 682 -3.55 21.91 4.26
C VAL A 682 -3.27 21.69 5.75
N ALA A 683 -4.16 22.14 6.64
CA ALA A 683 -4.04 21.89 8.07
C ALA A 683 -4.06 20.38 8.40
N GLY A 684 -4.91 19.61 7.70
CA GLY A 684 -4.95 18.16 7.84
C GLY A 684 -3.63 17.49 7.44
N VAL A 685 -2.99 17.93 6.37
CA VAL A 685 -1.65 17.45 5.97
C VAL A 685 -0.60 17.90 7.00
N ARG A 686 -0.61 19.15 7.42
CA ARG A 686 0.32 19.71 8.42
C ARG A 686 0.34 18.93 9.72
N ASP A 687 -0.86 18.61 10.23
CA ASP A 687 -1.04 17.94 11.53
C ASP A 687 -0.90 16.41 11.44
N SER A 688 -0.61 15.88 10.22
CA SER A 688 -0.25 14.48 9.99
C SER A 688 1.28 14.26 10.02
N ILE A 689 1.81 13.36 9.19
CA ILE A 689 3.27 13.11 9.09
C ILE A 689 4.04 14.27 8.44
N ASN A 690 3.36 15.15 7.72
CA ASN A 690 3.90 16.40 7.16
C ASN A 690 5.18 16.21 6.30
N LEU A 691 5.13 15.30 5.32
CA LEU A 691 6.24 15.00 4.41
C LEU A 691 6.11 15.65 3.03
N GLY A 692 5.18 16.61 2.89
CA GLY A 692 4.90 17.34 1.67
C GLY A 692 3.48 17.13 1.13
N MET A 693 3.10 17.93 0.13
CA MET A 693 1.80 17.84 -0.57
C MET A 693 1.88 18.47 -1.95
N THR A 694 0.87 18.21 -2.78
CA THR A 694 0.73 18.82 -4.11
C THR A 694 -0.69 19.35 -4.29
N PHE A 695 -0.87 20.63 -4.61
CA PHE A 695 -2.17 21.16 -5.00
C PHE A 695 -2.56 20.69 -6.39
N TRP A 696 -3.78 20.21 -6.55
CA TRP A 696 -4.32 19.78 -7.83
C TRP A 696 -5.44 20.67 -8.30
N ASN A 697 -5.30 21.24 -9.48
CA ASN A 697 -6.37 21.88 -10.24
C ASN A 697 -6.12 21.72 -11.74
N ASN A 698 -6.92 20.88 -12.41
CA ASN A 698 -6.77 20.63 -13.85
C ASN A 698 -7.00 21.89 -14.71
N GLY A 699 -7.78 22.87 -14.21
CA GLY A 699 -7.98 24.16 -14.86
C GLY A 699 -6.89 25.19 -14.58
N GLY A 700 -5.87 24.86 -13.80
CA GLY A 700 -4.74 25.72 -13.47
C GLY A 700 -5.11 26.95 -12.62
N ARG A 701 -6.24 26.92 -11.90
CA ARG A 701 -6.65 28.01 -11.01
C ARG A 701 -6.16 27.77 -9.60
N TYR A 702 -5.21 28.58 -9.16
CA TYR A 702 -4.56 28.48 -7.85
C TYR A 702 -4.67 29.76 -7.03
N ASP A 703 -5.68 30.61 -7.33
CA ASP A 703 -5.89 31.89 -6.63
C ASP A 703 -6.30 31.65 -5.16
N ASP A 704 -7.01 30.56 -4.89
CA ASP A 704 -7.61 30.21 -3.60
C ASP A 704 -6.69 29.39 -2.67
N ILE A 705 -5.47 29.02 -3.11
CA ILE A 705 -4.56 28.28 -2.23
C ILE A 705 -3.88 29.21 -1.21
N PRO A 706 -3.67 28.75 0.03
CA PRO A 706 -3.02 29.58 1.07
C PRO A 706 -1.54 29.83 0.77
N VAL A 707 -1.00 30.91 1.36
CA VAL A 707 0.46 31.06 1.52
C VAL A 707 0.92 30.09 2.60
N LEU A 708 1.92 29.27 2.28
CA LEU A 708 2.40 28.26 3.21
C LEU A 708 3.38 28.87 4.24
N GLU A 709 3.27 28.40 5.46
CA GLU A 709 4.27 28.67 6.52
C GLU A 709 5.15 27.44 6.65
N LEU A 710 6.44 27.60 6.33
CA LEU A 710 7.40 26.51 6.24
C LEU A 710 8.58 26.73 7.18
N ASP A 711 9.03 25.65 7.80
CA ASP A 711 10.30 25.60 8.53
C ASP A 711 11.51 25.61 7.54
N PRO A 712 12.76 25.71 8.03
CA PRO A 712 13.94 25.65 7.16
C PRO A 712 14.11 24.38 6.36
N ASN A 713 13.44 23.28 6.75
CA ASN A 713 13.47 21.98 6.05
C ASN A 713 12.32 21.81 5.03
N GLY A 714 11.48 22.85 4.86
CA GLY A 714 10.34 22.83 3.94
C GLY A 714 9.07 22.17 4.49
N LYS A 715 9.01 21.86 5.79
CA LYS A 715 7.81 21.32 6.44
C LYS A 715 6.84 22.43 6.83
N LEU A 716 5.54 22.13 6.78
CA LEU A 716 4.52 23.05 7.29
C LEU A 716 4.69 23.24 8.80
N ILE A 717 4.66 24.50 9.26
CA ILE A 717 4.76 24.85 10.68
C ILE A 717 3.44 24.55 11.37
N GLN A 718 3.48 23.85 12.52
CA GLN A 718 2.28 23.59 13.34
C GLN A 718 1.86 24.84 14.10
N GLU A 719 0.57 25.17 14.06
CA GLU A 719 0.02 26.28 14.85
C GLU A 719 0.15 25.98 16.35
N GLY A 720 0.78 26.88 17.09
CA GLY A 720 0.94 26.73 18.53
C GLY A 720 2.22 26.02 19.00
N ALA A 721 3.06 25.54 18.12
CA ALA A 721 4.42 25.16 18.47
C ALA A 721 5.24 26.45 18.67
N ALA A 722 5.14 27.06 19.83
CA ALA A 722 6.18 27.94 20.30
C ALA A 722 7.50 27.16 20.20
N THR A 723 8.54 27.80 19.70
CA THR A 723 9.90 27.29 19.53
C THR A 723 10.47 26.71 20.85
N THR A 724 9.93 25.64 21.34
CA THR A 724 10.54 24.79 22.34
C THR A 724 11.22 23.65 21.56
N GLY A 725 12.47 23.89 21.23
CA GLY A 725 13.36 22.84 20.80
C GLY A 725 13.55 21.82 21.91
N ALA A 726 12.70 20.82 21.93
CA ALA A 726 12.91 19.55 22.65
C ALA A 726 11.75 18.61 22.29
N GLY A 727 11.99 17.60 21.51
CA GLY A 727 11.04 16.49 21.42
C GLY A 727 10.91 15.79 20.09
N SER A 728 12.04 15.42 19.44
CA SER A 728 12.04 14.35 18.43
C SER A 728 13.38 13.65 18.29
N ASP A 729 14.33 13.92 19.18
CA ASP A 729 15.66 13.31 19.12
C ASP A 729 15.82 12.18 20.16
N ILE A 730 14.91 11.22 20.16
CA ILE A 730 15.12 9.98 20.94
C ILE A 730 15.87 8.92 20.11
N LEU A 731 16.08 9.16 18.81
CA LEU A 731 16.77 8.22 17.92
C LEU A 731 17.76 8.92 16.96
N ASN A 732 18.67 9.78 17.49
CA ASN A 732 19.92 10.09 16.80
C ASN A 732 21.04 9.17 17.30
#